data_120551554e2dc1b77c90b601631be8d8
#
_entry.id   120551554e2dc1b77c90b601631be8d8
#
_cell.length_a   1.000
_cell.length_b   1.000
_cell.length_c   1.000
_cell.angle_alpha   90.00
_cell.angle_beta   90.00
_cell.angle_gamma   90.00
#
_symmetry.space_group_name_H-M   'P 1'
#
loop_
_entity.id
_entity.type
_entity.pdbx_description
1 polymer ?
#
loop_
_entity_poly.entity_id
_entity_poly.type
_entity_poly.pdbx_seq_one_letter_code
_entity_poly.pdbx_strand_id
1 'polypeptide(L)'
;MKKIISFLLCICMAFGATSCANDYGVFEQNTQSEILVDLSFFSKDGHAITRTALATDGNSVIWKASDVIGIGYKGTPEGETKPFKTSKNGNVARFFGKAEDNKPAYYVIYPYQQTGKIQYKSTTEAVFKYTLSNKQVAIANTFDPQANKSVALIPKPEDNFKAYNLGGLLKFKFTGSSNVKQVTLLSINQEALSGSFESTVKFDGNKAIATLNNKVVSGSPVLTYKPEAGSFEQDTPYYIALPVTTLQNGLTLAFVLNNGKAVQYKVRSAITIKRGEIKDLAKLTIDESKAKEHILKNQALIDAVAKNVPGLVREDNGHLDIYREDNFEKILSYKGELKIENQDNLTSLDELQYYRNVTEVKLLNNKNLAGKLDFKKSPQLVKVTVENSPLVTSIDITGLEKITRLYANYLNGMTDAFIKGNKNLEYIELHHNDVLKEVDVRDLPELRKLIVDHNPQVTVIHTEGSPKLDKLNAMNNKGVTSIPGLSENPQLAEFYADEIKLESIDFSHNPKLKEIQINNSRTLKNIIGLNAAGANLLKLRLHTTSITSLDISKNTSLEQLMLKDSKIASLNVSNNTKLKELLLERTPIASLDVSRNTELEKLYTEKTQLTQLDIRANTKLKELKSSLCPITTFVLGDNTALEHLDISACKLSTIDIRKLTALKAIYAGAQGNSSGTDQLMTIYYTASQQATLTEIIKSSKNKPSGPQSNRNTSYVVQN
;
A
#
# COMPACT_ATOMS: atom_id res chain seq x y z
N MET A 1 47.00 -25.35 26.08
CA MET A 1 46.13 -25.93 27.12
C MET A 1 45.28 -24.79 27.67
N LYS A 2 44.02 -24.73 27.32
CA LYS A 2 43.08 -23.71 27.86
C LYS A 2 42.81 -24.06 29.32
N LYS A 3 43.26 -23.21 30.26
CA LYS A 3 42.88 -23.31 31.66
C LYS A 3 41.43 -22.85 31.80
N ILE A 4 40.59 -23.74 32.26
CA ILE A 4 39.22 -23.42 32.70
C ILE A 4 39.33 -23.16 34.20
N ILE A 5 38.99 -21.95 34.64
CA ILE A 5 39.04 -21.56 36.06
C ILE A 5 37.64 -21.57 36.63
N SER A 6 37.53 -22.13 37.83
CA SER A 6 36.31 -22.07 38.64
C SER A 6 36.18 -20.75 39.34
N PHE A 7 35.05 -20.07 39.18
CA PHE A 7 34.73 -18.83 39.89
C PHE A 7 33.92 -19.14 41.14
N LEU A 8 34.39 -18.68 42.26
CA LEU A 8 33.68 -18.74 43.52
C LEU A 8 33.30 -17.34 43.96
N LEU A 9 32.04 -16.96 43.88
CA LEU A 9 31.54 -15.70 44.42
C LEU A 9 30.72 -15.95 45.67
N CYS A 10 31.22 -15.53 46.82
CA CYS A 10 30.54 -15.63 48.11
C CYS A 10 29.91 -14.30 48.52
N ILE A 11 28.62 -14.25 48.77
CA ILE A 11 27.93 -13.05 49.25
C ILE A 11 27.54 -13.24 50.69
N CYS A 12 28.15 -12.48 51.56
CA CYS A 12 27.67 -12.27 52.90
C CYS A 12 26.83 -10.97 52.96
N MET A 13 25.56 -11.07 53.30
CA MET A 13 24.79 -9.90 53.69
C MET A 13 25.05 -9.59 55.15
N ALA A 14 25.41 -8.38 55.46
CA ALA A 14 25.43 -7.85 56.80
C ALA A 14 24.00 -7.57 57.30
N PHE A 15 23.44 -8.52 58.03
CA PHE A 15 22.56 -8.29 59.19
C PHE A 15 22.79 -9.40 60.19
N GLY A 16 23.27 -9.02 61.37
CA GLY A 16 23.77 -9.80 62.45
C GLY A 16 23.01 -11.09 62.74
N ALA A 17 23.76 -12.12 62.60
CA ALA A 17 23.66 -13.27 63.48
C ALA A 17 24.78 -14.25 63.15
N THR A 18 25.57 -14.49 64.11
CA THR A 18 26.57 -15.49 64.32
C THR A 18 26.24 -16.85 63.68
N SER A 19 27.28 -17.43 63.10
CA SER A 19 27.37 -18.83 62.65
C SER A 19 27.31 -19.03 61.13
N CYS A 20 28.43 -18.67 60.48
CA CYS A 20 28.93 -19.40 59.33
C CYS A 20 30.13 -20.21 59.82
N ALA A 21 29.86 -21.33 60.43
CA ALA A 21 30.88 -22.32 60.77
C ALA A 21 30.60 -23.57 59.97
N ASN A 22 31.59 -23.88 59.10
CA ASN A 22 31.94 -25.24 58.65
C ASN A 22 30.84 -26.10 58.03
N ASP A 23 30.68 -25.96 56.74
CA ASP A 23 30.40 -27.11 55.91
C ASP A 23 31.24 -27.02 54.61
N TYR A 24 32.57 -27.15 54.78
CA TYR A 24 33.45 -27.47 53.68
C TYR A 24 33.46 -28.99 53.49
N GLY A 25 32.39 -29.50 52.84
CA GLY A 25 32.48 -30.78 52.19
C GLY A 25 33.56 -30.72 51.12
N VAL A 26 34.49 -31.68 51.15
CA VAL A 26 35.51 -31.86 50.12
C VAL A 26 34.79 -31.96 48.76
N PHE A 27 34.87 -30.93 47.97
CA PHE A 27 34.38 -30.96 46.58
C PHE A 27 35.48 -31.62 45.73
N GLU A 28 35.16 -32.74 45.10
CA GLU A 28 35.90 -33.21 43.95
C GLU A 28 36.09 -32.09 42.95
N GLN A 29 37.26 -31.97 42.34
CA GLN A 29 37.57 -30.97 41.30
C GLN A 29 36.61 -31.12 40.13
N ASN A 30 35.48 -30.50 40.22
CA ASN A 30 34.51 -30.44 39.13
C ASN A 30 34.96 -29.33 38.17
N THR A 31 35.19 -29.66 36.91
CA THR A 31 35.67 -28.79 35.84
C THR A 31 34.65 -27.72 35.40
N GLN A 32 33.66 -27.37 36.24
CA GLN A 32 32.62 -26.39 35.97
C GLN A 32 32.90 -25.08 36.73
N SER A 33 32.75 -23.96 36.05
CA SER A 33 32.82 -22.63 36.67
C SER A 33 31.60 -22.36 37.54
N GLU A 34 31.80 -21.89 38.77
CA GLU A 34 30.76 -21.52 39.72
C GLU A 34 30.53 -20.00 39.70
N ILE A 35 29.31 -19.55 39.55
CA ILE A 35 28.92 -18.15 39.71
C ILE A 35 27.87 -18.09 40.80
N LEU A 36 28.12 -17.31 41.85
CA LEU A 36 27.15 -17.00 42.88
C LEU A 36 26.37 -15.75 42.47
N VAL A 37 25.07 -15.89 42.38
CA VAL A 37 24.16 -14.82 41.95
C VAL A 37 23.35 -14.32 43.12
N ASP A 38 23.60 -13.09 43.58
CA ASP A 38 22.71 -12.39 44.52
C ASP A 38 21.71 -11.54 43.73
N LEU A 39 20.44 -11.91 43.84
CA LEU A 39 19.33 -11.18 43.27
C LEU A 39 18.50 -10.54 44.38
N SER A 40 19.15 -9.85 45.31
CA SER A 40 18.44 -9.10 46.34
C SER A 40 17.74 -7.90 45.76
N PHE A 41 16.45 -7.74 46.11
CA PHE A 41 15.61 -6.63 45.75
C PHE A 41 15.58 -5.61 46.88
N PHE A 42 15.86 -4.36 46.52
CA PHE A 42 15.42 -3.20 47.26
C PHE A 42 14.62 -2.31 46.36
N SER A 43 13.34 -2.25 46.58
CA SER A 43 12.55 -1.11 46.18
C SER A 43 12.21 -0.31 47.42
N LYS A 44 12.86 0.81 47.63
CA LYS A 44 12.37 1.88 48.50
C LYS A 44 11.19 2.60 47.84
N ASP A 45 10.96 2.39 46.53
CA ASP A 45 10.05 3.15 45.69
C ASP A 45 9.02 2.28 44.91
N GLY A 46 8.65 1.12 45.47
CA GLY A 46 7.55 0.31 44.91
C GLY A 46 7.84 -0.42 43.59
N HIS A 47 9.07 -0.44 43.11
CA HIS A 47 9.40 -0.96 41.77
C HIS A 47 10.44 -2.07 41.86
N ALA A 48 10.08 -3.32 41.73
CA ALA A 48 10.94 -4.36 41.18
C ALA A 48 10.36 -5.76 41.26
N ILE A 49 10.36 -6.46 40.17
CA ILE A 49 10.10 -7.89 40.16
C ILE A 49 11.01 -8.55 39.16
N THR A 50 12.00 -9.30 39.64
CA THR A 50 12.76 -10.24 38.81
C THR A 50 13.04 -11.50 39.61
N ARG A 51 12.38 -12.59 39.33
CA ARG A 51 12.67 -13.93 39.78
C ARG A 51 11.55 -14.87 39.34
N THR A 52 11.64 -16.14 39.63
CA THR A 52 10.80 -17.18 39.05
C THR A 52 9.42 -17.34 39.64
N ALA A 53 9.22 -16.83 40.86
CA ALA A 53 7.89 -16.79 41.48
C ALA A 53 7.81 -15.66 42.50
N LEU A 54 6.63 -15.09 42.70
CA LEU A 54 6.37 -14.23 43.85
C LEU A 54 6.38 -15.06 45.12
N ALA A 55 7.08 -14.57 46.16
CA ALA A 55 7.00 -15.17 47.50
C ALA A 55 5.59 -14.91 48.07
N THR A 56 5.32 -15.56 49.22
CA THR A 56 4.02 -15.41 49.90
C THR A 56 3.68 -13.99 50.32
N ASP A 57 4.66 -13.09 50.40
CA ASP A 57 4.51 -11.67 50.67
C ASP A 57 3.94 -10.87 49.44
N GLY A 58 3.85 -11.51 48.27
CA GLY A 58 3.39 -10.89 47.02
C GLY A 58 4.32 -9.85 46.38
N ASN A 59 5.48 -9.57 47.01
CA ASN A 59 6.43 -8.54 46.61
C ASN A 59 7.86 -9.06 46.41
N SER A 60 8.22 -10.17 47.05
CA SER A 60 9.52 -10.79 46.92
C SER A 60 9.49 -11.93 45.88
N VAL A 61 10.60 -12.25 45.27
CA VAL A 61 10.72 -13.31 44.25
C VAL A 61 11.86 -14.21 44.58
N ILE A 62 11.71 -15.52 44.36
CA ILE A 62 12.66 -16.56 44.72
C ILE A 62 13.13 -17.38 43.52
N TRP A 63 14.37 -17.88 43.57
CA TRP A 63 14.90 -18.85 42.63
C TRP A 63 14.33 -20.24 42.87
N LYS A 64 14.23 -21.02 41.80
CA LYS A 64 13.91 -22.45 41.85
C LYS A 64 15.11 -23.28 41.42
N ALA A 65 15.25 -24.47 41.94
CA ALA A 65 16.37 -25.38 41.69
C ALA A 65 16.55 -25.80 40.23
N SER A 66 15.56 -25.55 39.38
CA SER A 66 15.63 -25.82 37.93
C SER A 66 15.99 -24.63 37.08
N ASP A 67 16.17 -23.45 37.67
CA ASP A 67 16.41 -22.22 36.91
C ASP A 67 17.75 -22.25 36.16
N VAL A 68 17.76 -21.70 34.97
CA VAL A 68 18.92 -21.60 34.10
C VAL A 68 19.09 -20.15 33.63
N ILE A 69 20.29 -19.62 33.80
CA ILE A 69 20.70 -18.32 33.25
C ILE A 69 21.61 -18.49 32.04
N GLY A 70 21.60 -17.51 31.12
CA GLY A 70 22.54 -17.46 30.00
C GLY A 70 23.61 -16.43 30.24
N ILE A 71 24.88 -16.79 30.00
CA ILE A 71 26.03 -15.89 30.14
C ILE A 71 26.70 -15.66 28.79
N GLY A 72 26.92 -14.36 28.44
CA GLY A 72 27.68 -13.94 27.28
C GLY A 72 28.78 -12.94 27.65
N TYR A 73 29.90 -12.95 26.91
CA TYR A 73 31.07 -12.10 27.15
C TYR A 73 31.77 -11.79 25.81
N LYS A 74 32.80 -10.92 25.84
CA LYS A 74 33.62 -10.64 24.66
C LYS A 74 34.34 -11.89 24.16
N GLY A 75 34.07 -12.32 22.92
CA GLY A 75 34.61 -13.53 22.32
C GLY A 75 33.68 -14.75 22.40
N THR A 76 32.52 -14.65 23.05
CA THR A 76 31.43 -15.61 22.80
C THR A 76 31.08 -15.54 21.29
N PRO A 77 30.98 -16.68 20.58
CA PRO A 77 30.55 -16.68 19.18
C PRO A 77 29.30 -15.84 18.99
N GLU A 78 29.19 -15.13 17.85
CA GLU A 78 28.20 -14.10 17.65
C GLU A 78 26.81 -14.49 18.15
N GLY A 79 26.45 -13.90 19.28
CA GLY A 79 25.14 -14.02 19.86
C GLY A 79 24.81 -15.31 20.59
N GLU A 80 25.77 -16.18 20.93
CA GLU A 80 25.52 -17.33 21.81
C GLU A 80 25.56 -16.91 23.28
N THR A 81 24.79 -17.65 24.10
CA THR A 81 24.89 -17.59 25.57
C THR A 81 25.25 -18.98 26.12
N LYS A 82 26.08 -19.00 27.16
CA LYS A 82 26.42 -20.24 27.85
C LYS A 82 25.43 -20.50 28.99
N PRO A 83 24.83 -21.69 29.10
CA PRO A 83 23.87 -21.98 30.16
C PRO A 83 24.57 -22.26 31.51
N PHE A 84 24.03 -21.66 32.57
CA PHE A 84 24.41 -21.90 33.94
C PHE A 84 23.17 -22.29 34.74
N LYS A 85 23.22 -23.36 35.52
CA LYS A 85 22.11 -23.97 36.25
C LYS A 85 22.27 -23.81 37.75
N THR A 86 21.16 -23.70 38.48
CA THR A 86 21.14 -23.79 39.92
C THR A 86 20.43 -25.05 40.41
N SER A 87 20.85 -25.58 41.55
CA SER A 87 20.24 -26.72 42.24
C SER A 87 19.52 -26.33 43.54
N LYS A 88 19.49 -25.03 43.89
CA LYS A 88 18.90 -24.52 45.14
C LYS A 88 17.73 -23.59 44.93
N ASN A 89 16.75 -23.69 45.83
CA ASN A 89 15.66 -22.73 45.96
C ASN A 89 16.08 -21.63 46.94
N GLY A 90 15.55 -20.42 46.76
CA GLY A 90 15.72 -19.35 47.74
C GLY A 90 16.02 -17.96 47.17
N ASN A 91 16.26 -17.03 48.08
CA ASN A 91 16.58 -15.65 47.74
C ASN A 91 17.94 -15.46 47.10
N VAL A 92 18.87 -16.39 47.36
CA VAL A 92 20.22 -16.46 46.80
C VAL A 92 20.42 -17.82 46.17
N ALA A 93 21.02 -17.85 44.98
CA ALA A 93 21.30 -19.09 44.29
C ALA A 93 22.70 -19.07 43.67
N ARG A 94 23.40 -20.21 43.70
CA ARG A 94 24.63 -20.45 42.93
C ARG A 94 24.28 -21.06 41.58
N PHE A 95 24.92 -20.56 40.53
CA PHE A 95 24.75 -21.13 39.19
C PHE A 95 26.08 -21.71 38.68
N PHE A 96 26.02 -22.91 38.11
CA PHE A 96 27.16 -23.69 37.65
C PHE A 96 27.11 -23.83 36.12
N GLY A 97 28.23 -23.55 35.46
CA GLY A 97 28.37 -23.66 34.00
C GLY A 97 29.82 -23.46 33.55
N LYS A 98 30.05 -23.47 32.25
CA LYS A 98 31.38 -23.27 31.66
C LYS A 98 31.45 -21.90 30.98
N ALA A 99 32.34 -21.00 31.42
CA ALA A 99 32.68 -19.75 30.79
C ALA A 99 34.20 -19.60 30.66
N GLU A 100 34.65 -18.70 29.76
CA GLU A 100 36.06 -18.34 29.68
C GLU A 100 36.40 -17.34 30.77
N ASP A 101 37.58 -17.48 31.36
CA ASP A 101 38.13 -16.62 32.42
C ASP A 101 38.67 -15.29 31.89
N ASN A 102 38.86 -14.32 32.81
CA ASN A 102 39.52 -13.05 32.56
C ASN A 102 38.88 -12.20 31.42
N LYS A 103 37.57 -12.25 31.28
CA LYS A 103 36.87 -11.37 30.38
C LYS A 103 36.60 -10.01 31.03
N PRO A 104 36.60 -8.93 30.27
CA PRO A 104 36.43 -7.56 30.80
C PRO A 104 35.05 -7.32 31.42
N ALA A 105 34.06 -8.14 31.09
CA ALA A 105 32.70 -8.12 31.64
C ALA A 105 31.94 -9.36 31.19
N TYR A 106 31.00 -9.82 32.04
CA TYR A 106 30.07 -10.90 31.75
C TYR A 106 28.63 -10.35 31.82
N TYR A 107 27.84 -10.63 30.79
CA TYR A 107 26.44 -10.25 30.74
C TYR A 107 25.56 -11.47 30.99
N VAL A 108 24.51 -11.28 31.75
CA VAL A 108 23.57 -12.34 32.13
C VAL A 108 22.20 -12.08 31.54
N ILE A 109 21.53 -13.10 31.05
CA ILE A 109 20.10 -13.08 30.68
C ILE A 109 19.38 -14.24 31.40
N TYR A 110 18.21 -13.95 31.95
CA TYR A 110 17.30 -14.93 32.54
C TYR A 110 15.89 -14.79 32.02
N PRO A 111 15.15 -15.88 31.84
CA PRO A 111 15.62 -17.28 31.79
C PRO A 111 16.45 -17.53 30.53
N TYR A 112 17.32 -18.54 30.61
CA TYR A 112 18.10 -18.98 29.46
C TYR A 112 17.19 -19.39 28.31
N GLN A 113 17.53 -18.96 27.10
CA GLN A 113 16.88 -19.37 25.85
C GLN A 113 17.97 -19.77 24.87
N GLN A 114 17.81 -20.91 24.24
CA GLN A 114 18.77 -21.39 23.23
C GLN A 114 18.90 -20.39 22.05
N THR A 115 17.82 -19.67 21.75
CA THR A 115 17.78 -18.62 20.73
C THR A 115 18.09 -17.23 21.30
N GLY A 116 18.20 -17.07 22.62
CA GLY A 116 18.56 -15.83 23.29
C GLY A 116 20.02 -15.50 23.05
N LYS A 117 20.31 -14.26 22.66
CA LYS A 117 21.65 -13.83 22.27
C LYS A 117 22.07 -12.59 23.02
N ILE A 118 23.34 -12.53 23.41
CA ILE A 118 23.96 -11.35 24.00
C ILE A 118 25.07 -10.87 23.07
N GLN A 119 24.90 -9.67 22.51
CA GLN A 119 25.94 -9.03 21.71
C GLN A 119 26.70 -8.05 22.61
N TYR A 120 27.95 -8.38 22.91
CA TYR A 120 28.86 -7.52 23.66
C TYR A 120 29.16 -6.23 22.86
N LYS A 121 29.02 -5.07 23.48
CA LYS A 121 29.37 -3.78 22.90
C LYS A 121 30.58 -3.14 23.60
N SER A 122 30.54 -3.10 24.93
CA SER A 122 31.61 -2.58 25.78
C SER A 122 31.56 -3.26 27.15
N THR A 123 32.37 -2.81 28.10
CA THR A 123 32.33 -3.28 29.51
C THR A 123 31.08 -2.85 30.26
N THR A 124 30.31 -1.89 29.70
CA THR A 124 29.12 -1.31 30.33
C THR A 124 27.89 -1.35 29.44
N GLU A 125 27.98 -1.91 28.23
CA GLU A 125 26.86 -1.93 27.28
C GLU A 125 26.80 -3.26 26.52
N ALA A 126 25.59 -3.82 26.42
CA ALA A 126 25.30 -4.98 25.58
C ALA A 126 23.91 -4.90 24.94
N VAL A 127 23.75 -5.59 23.80
CA VAL A 127 22.43 -5.81 23.17
C VAL A 127 21.95 -7.20 23.52
N PHE A 128 20.78 -7.28 24.11
CA PHE A 128 20.12 -8.51 24.46
C PHE A 128 19.02 -8.83 23.44
N LYS A 129 19.14 -9.99 22.80
CA LYS A 129 18.11 -10.52 21.89
C LYS A 129 17.35 -11.62 22.62
N TYR A 130 16.05 -11.48 22.70
CA TYR A 130 15.19 -12.39 23.44
C TYR A 130 13.81 -12.52 22.81
N THR A 131 13.13 -13.62 23.15
CA THR A 131 11.77 -13.88 22.71
C THR A 131 10.84 -13.90 23.90
N LEU A 132 9.73 -13.16 23.82
CA LEU A 132 8.57 -13.30 24.68
C LEU A 132 7.55 -14.18 23.96
N SER A 133 7.19 -15.30 24.62
CA SER A 133 6.18 -16.20 24.06
C SER A 133 4.82 -15.50 23.94
N ASN A 134 4.11 -15.79 22.87
CA ASN A 134 2.69 -15.44 22.73
C ASN A 134 1.78 -16.35 23.57
N LYS A 135 2.32 -17.39 24.18
CA LYS A 135 1.65 -18.28 25.13
C LYS A 135 2.39 -18.19 26.46
N GLN A 136 1.69 -17.78 27.52
CA GLN A 136 2.20 -17.75 28.87
C GLN A 136 1.29 -18.56 29.79
N VAL A 137 1.92 -19.22 30.76
CA VAL A 137 1.22 -20.05 31.75
C VAL A 137 0.64 -19.17 32.84
N ALA A 138 -0.65 -19.32 33.11
CA ALA A 138 -1.35 -18.62 34.19
C ALA A 138 -1.09 -19.37 35.52
N ILE A 139 -0.38 -18.71 36.41
CA ILE A 139 -0.09 -19.22 37.75
C ILE A 139 -0.71 -18.28 38.77
N ALA A 140 -1.53 -18.82 39.66
CA ALA A 140 -2.17 -18.05 40.71
C ALA A 140 -1.16 -17.28 41.59
N ASN A 141 -1.41 -16.01 41.84
CA ASN A 141 -0.58 -15.12 42.64
C ASN A 141 0.85 -14.85 42.12
N THR A 142 1.18 -15.26 40.90
CA THR A 142 2.51 -15.04 40.31
C THR A 142 2.44 -14.95 38.79
N PHE A 143 3.59 -14.92 38.13
CA PHE A 143 3.75 -14.85 36.68
C PHE A 143 4.41 -16.12 36.13
N ASP A 144 4.33 -16.32 34.81
CA ASP A 144 5.09 -17.35 34.10
C ASP A 144 6.59 -17.06 34.19
N PRO A 145 7.39 -17.91 34.85
CA PRO A 145 8.84 -17.70 35.01
C PRO A 145 9.59 -17.61 33.69
N GLN A 146 9.09 -18.30 32.66
CA GLN A 146 9.72 -18.31 31.33
C GLN A 146 9.43 -17.03 30.55
N ALA A 147 8.41 -16.29 30.90
CA ALA A 147 8.01 -15.06 30.23
C ALA A 147 8.75 -13.82 30.76
N ASN A 148 9.08 -13.76 32.06
CA ASN A 148 9.68 -12.57 32.67
C ASN A 148 11.20 -12.53 32.43
N LYS A 149 11.64 -11.71 31.46
CA LYS A 149 13.06 -11.59 31.05
C LYS A 149 13.81 -10.59 31.91
N SER A 150 14.99 -10.99 32.38
CA SER A 150 15.88 -10.16 33.19
C SER A 150 17.32 -10.21 32.71
N VAL A 151 18.08 -9.15 32.93
CA VAL A 151 19.48 -9.03 32.54
C VAL A 151 20.33 -8.48 33.66
N ALA A 152 21.61 -8.81 33.65
CA ALA A 152 22.59 -8.26 34.59
C ALA A 152 23.97 -8.11 33.95
N LEU A 153 24.83 -7.37 34.64
CA LEU A 153 26.25 -7.20 34.36
C LEU A 153 27.04 -7.73 35.57
N ILE A 154 28.05 -8.54 35.33
CA ILE A 154 29.08 -8.93 36.26
C ILE A 154 30.39 -8.27 35.78
N PRO A 155 30.84 -7.15 36.39
CA PRO A 155 32.06 -6.45 35.96
C PRO A 155 33.32 -7.31 36.17
N LYS A 156 33.40 -7.99 37.31
CA LYS A 156 34.45 -8.93 37.66
C LYS A 156 33.86 -10.21 38.23
N PRO A 157 34.53 -11.35 38.10
CA PRO A 157 34.02 -12.64 38.55
C PRO A 157 33.65 -12.69 40.05
N GLU A 158 34.33 -11.94 40.85
CA GLU A 158 34.13 -11.84 42.30
C GLU A 158 33.01 -10.88 42.71
N ASP A 159 32.44 -10.08 41.73
CA ASP A 159 31.47 -9.07 42.04
C ASP A 159 30.05 -9.66 42.14
N ASN A 160 29.30 -9.11 43.08
CA ASN A 160 27.86 -9.33 43.17
C ASN A 160 27.13 -8.58 42.05
N PHE A 161 26.09 -9.17 41.51
CA PHE A 161 25.29 -8.49 40.52
C PHE A 161 23.80 -8.44 40.86
N LYS A 162 23.11 -7.47 40.25
CA LYS A 162 21.66 -7.35 40.31
C LYS A 162 21.08 -7.57 38.94
N ALA A 163 20.00 -8.37 38.86
CA ALA A 163 19.27 -8.54 37.62
C ALA A 163 18.16 -7.48 37.53
N TYR A 164 17.91 -7.05 36.30
CA TYR A 164 16.93 -6.01 35.97
C TYR A 164 15.98 -6.56 34.89
N ASN A 165 14.67 -6.37 35.09
CA ASN A 165 13.69 -6.77 34.11
C ASN A 165 13.88 -6.03 32.79
N LEU A 166 13.65 -6.73 31.68
CA LEU A 166 13.54 -6.12 30.34
C LEU A 166 12.12 -5.66 30.03
N GLY A 167 11.11 -6.21 30.70
CA GLY A 167 9.71 -5.85 30.58
C GLY A 167 9.09 -5.38 31.88
N GLY A 168 7.77 -5.32 31.89
CA GLY A 168 6.91 -5.11 33.05
C GLY A 168 5.84 -6.17 33.16
N LEU A 169 5.02 -6.10 34.20
CA LEU A 169 3.92 -7.03 34.43
C LEU A 169 2.57 -6.30 34.34
N LEU A 170 1.62 -6.94 33.69
CA LEU A 170 0.21 -6.56 33.73
C LEU A 170 -0.49 -7.44 34.76
N LYS A 171 -1.04 -6.84 35.81
CA LYS A 171 -1.79 -7.56 36.84
C LYS A 171 -3.28 -7.38 36.61
N PHE A 172 -4.03 -8.46 36.76
CA PHE A 172 -5.49 -8.42 36.80
C PHE A 172 -6.03 -9.45 37.80
N LYS A 173 -7.20 -9.24 38.25
CA LYS A 173 -8.06 -10.20 38.91
C LYS A 173 -9.50 -10.01 38.49
N PHE A 174 -10.31 -11.04 38.59
CA PHE A 174 -11.69 -10.97 38.14
C PHE A 174 -12.64 -11.73 39.07
N THR A 175 -13.94 -11.42 38.91
CA THR A 175 -15.05 -12.10 39.59
C THR A 175 -16.19 -12.30 38.59
N GLY A 176 -17.23 -13.03 38.97
CA GLY A 176 -18.47 -13.22 38.20
C GLY A 176 -18.48 -14.45 37.28
N SER A 177 -17.38 -15.21 37.20
CA SER A 177 -17.33 -16.49 36.49
C SER A 177 -16.24 -17.38 37.05
N SER A 178 -16.57 -18.61 37.36
CA SER A 178 -15.59 -19.69 37.68
C SER A 178 -15.19 -20.56 36.45
N ASN A 179 -15.74 -20.23 35.29
CA ASN A 179 -15.63 -21.06 34.07
C ASN A 179 -14.59 -20.55 33.07
N VAL A 180 -13.69 -19.66 33.47
CA VAL A 180 -12.67 -19.07 32.57
C VAL A 180 -11.54 -20.06 32.39
N LYS A 181 -11.37 -20.58 31.16
CA LYS A 181 -10.27 -21.51 30.81
C LYS A 181 -9.07 -20.81 30.18
N GLN A 182 -9.25 -19.62 29.63
CA GLN A 182 -8.21 -18.89 28.92
C GLN A 182 -8.50 -17.38 28.94
N VAL A 183 -7.45 -16.59 29.04
CA VAL A 183 -7.51 -15.14 28.80
C VAL A 183 -6.63 -14.81 27.60
N THR A 184 -7.20 -14.15 26.60
CA THR A 184 -6.47 -13.70 25.44
C THR A 184 -6.37 -12.19 25.45
N LEU A 185 -5.15 -11.67 25.40
CA LEU A 185 -4.88 -10.25 25.29
C LEU A 185 -4.72 -9.87 23.81
N LEU A 186 -5.25 -8.71 23.48
CA LEU A 186 -5.17 -8.17 22.14
C LEU A 186 -4.90 -6.67 22.22
N SER A 187 -3.76 -6.21 21.73
CA SER A 187 -3.49 -4.77 21.57
C SER A 187 -4.44 -4.17 20.52
N ILE A 188 -5.15 -3.10 20.89
CA ILE A 188 -6.13 -2.47 19.99
C ILE A 188 -5.43 -1.80 18.81
N ASN A 189 -4.25 -1.24 19.02
CA ASN A 189 -3.47 -0.51 18.02
C ASN A 189 -2.27 -1.31 17.48
N GLN A 190 -2.28 -2.64 17.62
CA GLN A 190 -1.28 -3.56 17.06
C GLN A 190 0.12 -3.48 17.67
N GLU A 191 0.30 -2.82 18.82
CA GLU A 191 1.58 -2.87 19.52
C GLU A 191 1.90 -4.32 19.90
N ALA A 192 3.18 -4.70 19.78
CA ALA A 192 3.61 -6.06 20.04
C ALA A 192 3.52 -6.40 21.54
N LEU A 193 2.76 -7.44 21.89
CA LEU A 193 2.64 -8.00 23.23
C LEU A 193 3.61 -9.17 23.44
N SER A 194 4.07 -9.80 22.36
CA SER A 194 4.97 -10.95 22.33
C SER A 194 5.81 -10.93 21.07
N GLY A 195 6.79 -11.82 20.94
CA GLY A 195 7.66 -11.94 19.77
C GLY A 195 9.14 -11.79 20.11
N SER A 196 9.94 -11.47 19.11
CA SER A 196 11.39 -11.29 19.25
C SER A 196 11.75 -9.83 19.40
N PHE A 197 12.60 -9.52 20.37
CA PHE A 197 13.00 -8.18 20.75
C PHE A 197 14.52 -8.04 20.82
N GLU A 198 15.01 -6.83 20.54
CA GLU A 198 16.40 -6.42 20.81
C GLU A 198 16.38 -5.24 21.80
N SER A 199 17.08 -5.38 22.92
CA SER A 199 17.20 -4.33 23.92
C SER A 199 18.66 -3.99 24.15
N THR A 200 19.03 -2.74 23.91
CA THR A 200 20.34 -2.20 24.28
C THR A 200 20.30 -1.77 25.73
N VAL A 201 21.13 -2.34 26.58
CA VAL A 201 21.18 -2.05 28.01
C VAL A 201 22.56 -1.47 28.35
N LYS A 202 22.55 -0.30 29.01
CA LYS A 202 23.74 0.31 29.63
C LYS A 202 23.71 0.08 31.12
N PHE A 203 24.89 -0.11 31.70
CA PHE A 203 25.07 -0.30 33.12
C PHE A 203 25.99 0.80 33.71
N ASP A 204 25.66 1.30 34.89
CA ASP A 204 26.51 2.16 35.72
C ASP A 204 26.93 1.36 36.94
N GLY A 205 28.20 0.94 36.99
CA GLY A 205 28.61 -0.17 37.81
C GLY A 205 27.82 -1.43 37.44
N ASN A 206 27.22 -2.06 38.42
CA ASN A 206 26.34 -3.21 38.19
C ASN A 206 24.84 -2.86 38.09
N LYS A 207 24.50 -1.55 38.09
CA LYS A 207 23.12 -1.06 37.96
C LYS A 207 22.77 -0.83 36.49
N ALA A 208 21.72 -1.48 36.01
CA ALA A 208 21.19 -1.21 34.68
C ALA A 208 20.49 0.15 34.64
N ILE A 209 21.12 1.13 33.99
CA ILE A 209 20.55 2.43 33.66
C ILE A 209 19.96 2.39 32.24
N ALA A 210 19.12 1.49 31.94
CA ALA A 210 18.75 1.27 30.57
C ALA A 210 17.92 2.40 29.98
N THR A 211 18.45 3.05 28.96
CA THR A 211 17.67 3.52 27.84
C THR A 211 17.38 2.28 26.98
N LEU A 212 16.23 1.66 27.22
CA LEU A 212 15.81 0.54 26.38
C LEU A 212 15.31 1.09 25.05
N ASN A 213 16.13 1.01 24.04
CA ASN A 213 15.65 0.94 22.68
C ASN A 213 15.15 -0.49 22.45
N ASN A 214 13.91 -0.76 22.89
CA ASN A 214 13.25 -2.02 22.54
C ASN A 214 12.90 -1.96 21.05
N LYS A 215 13.75 -2.56 20.24
CA LYS A 215 13.45 -2.80 18.83
C LYS A 215 12.65 -4.10 18.74
N VAL A 216 11.43 -3.99 18.21
CA VAL A 216 10.64 -5.15 17.84
C VAL A 216 11.23 -5.72 16.55
N VAL A 217 11.75 -6.94 16.59
CA VAL A 217 12.28 -7.66 15.41
C VAL A 217 11.15 -8.38 14.70
N SER A 218 10.34 -9.09 15.48
CA SER A 218 9.07 -9.66 15.04
C SER A 218 8.11 -9.62 16.22
N GLY A 219 6.87 -9.17 15.99
CA GLY A 219 5.93 -8.99 17.10
C GLY A 219 4.53 -9.49 16.77
N SER A 220 3.84 -10.00 17.79
CA SER A 220 2.42 -10.31 17.75
C SER A 220 1.66 -9.37 18.68
N PRO A 221 0.56 -8.77 18.25
CA PRO A 221 -0.29 -7.96 19.10
C PRO A 221 -1.20 -8.79 20.00
N VAL A 222 -0.98 -10.10 20.02
CA VAL A 222 -1.78 -11.09 20.73
C VAL A 222 -0.91 -11.88 21.69
N LEU A 223 -1.50 -12.19 22.85
CA LEU A 223 -0.93 -13.06 23.85
C LEU A 223 -2.02 -13.92 24.48
N THR A 224 -1.82 -15.22 24.53
CA THR A 224 -2.67 -16.19 25.20
C THR A 224 -2.11 -16.51 26.56
N TYR A 225 -2.98 -16.46 27.60
CA TYR A 225 -2.64 -16.71 28.99
C TYR A 225 -3.60 -17.77 29.53
N LYS A 226 -3.06 -18.92 29.91
CA LYS A 226 -3.87 -20.10 30.26
C LYS A 226 -3.22 -20.90 31.40
N PRO A 227 -3.97 -21.41 32.39
CA PRO A 227 -3.45 -22.35 33.37
C PRO A 227 -3.02 -23.67 32.70
N GLU A 228 -2.03 -24.35 33.27
CA GLU A 228 -1.61 -25.67 32.78
C GLU A 228 -2.74 -26.71 32.86
N ALA A 229 -3.57 -26.61 33.89
CA ALA A 229 -4.76 -27.45 34.09
C ALA A 229 -5.89 -26.66 34.74
N GLY A 230 -7.13 -27.05 34.44
CA GLY A 230 -8.33 -26.48 35.05
C GLY A 230 -8.71 -25.10 34.50
N SER A 231 -9.26 -24.29 35.36
CA SER A 231 -9.75 -22.94 35.10
C SER A 231 -9.11 -21.92 36.02
N PHE A 232 -9.21 -20.64 35.68
CA PHE A 232 -8.78 -19.56 36.55
C PHE A 232 -9.63 -19.49 37.82
N GLU A 233 -9.00 -19.12 38.93
CA GLU A 233 -9.68 -18.85 40.21
C GLU A 233 -10.18 -17.41 40.27
N GLN A 234 -11.39 -17.21 40.75
CA GLN A 234 -11.94 -15.87 40.98
C GLN A 234 -11.19 -15.18 42.12
N ASP A 235 -11.20 -13.84 42.10
CA ASP A 235 -10.56 -12.97 43.10
C ASP A 235 -9.06 -13.20 43.34
N THR A 236 -8.45 -14.04 42.53
CA THR A 236 -7.02 -14.35 42.55
C THR A 236 -6.26 -13.45 41.58
N PRO A 237 -5.16 -12.80 42.00
CA PRO A 237 -4.34 -12.01 41.08
C PRO A 237 -3.51 -12.88 40.15
N TYR A 238 -3.49 -12.49 38.87
CA TYR A 238 -2.69 -13.07 37.80
C TYR A 238 -1.81 -12.01 37.16
N TYR A 239 -0.62 -12.40 36.72
CA TYR A 239 0.41 -11.50 36.21
C TYR A 239 0.92 -11.96 34.85
N ILE A 240 0.86 -11.08 33.87
CA ILE A 240 1.28 -11.33 32.49
C ILE A 240 2.54 -10.50 32.20
N ALA A 241 3.62 -11.14 31.78
CA ALA A 241 4.83 -10.44 31.37
C ALA A 241 4.67 -9.82 29.99
N LEU A 242 4.95 -8.55 29.88
CA LEU A 242 4.84 -7.77 28.64
C LEU A 242 6.12 -6.97 28.36
N PRO A 243 6.45 -6.70 27.09
CA PRO A 243 7.57 -5.81 26.74
C PRO A 243 7.28 -4.39 27.24
N VAL A 244 8.32 -3.57 27.41
CA VAL A 244 8.13 -2.14 27.63
C VAL A 244 7.47 -1.55 26.40
N THR A 245 6.27 -1.01 26.56
CA THR A 245 5.48 -0.46 25.46
C THR A 245 4.39 0.46 26.01
N THR A 246 3.87 1.34 25.15
CA THR A 246 2.63 2.07 25.44
C THR A 246 1.58 1.60 24.44
N LEU A 247 0.55 0.94 24.94
CA LEU A 247 -0.62 0.54 24.19
C LEU A 247 -1.53 1.76 24.03
N GLN A 248 -1.36 2.52 22.96
CA GLN A 248 -1.95 3.85 22.77
C GLN A 248 -3.48 3.86 22.87
N ASN A 249 -4.14 2.86 22.30
CA ASN A 249 -5.59 2.73 22.34
C ASN A 249 -6.07 1.66 23.35
N GLY A 250 -5.14 1.24 24.26
CA GLY A 250 -5.42 0.22 25.26
C GLY A 250 -5.40 -1.21 24.73
N LEU A 251 -6.12 -2.09 25.40
CA LEU A 251 -6.15 -3.52 25.06
C LEU A 251 -7.55 -4.12 25.23
N THR A 252 -7.78 -5.25 24.59
CA THR A 252 -8.92 -6.14 24.84
C THR A 252 -8.44 -7.38 25.57
N LEU A 253 -9.13 -7.74 26.67
CA LEU A 253 -9.03 -9.05 27.30
C LEU A 253 -10.26 -9.87 26.88
N ALA A 254 -10.04 -11.00 26.24
CA ALA A 254 -11.10 -11.97 25.96
C ALA A 254 -11.02 -13.11 26.97
N PHE A 255 -12.00 -13.21 27.85
CA PHE A 255 -12.15 -14.28 28.83
C PHE A 255 -12.91 -15.43 28.17
N VAL A 256 -12.20 -16.47 27.77
CA VAL A 256 -12.79 -17.64 27.10
C VAL A 256 -13.28 -18.62 28.15
N LEU A 257 -14.58 -18.95 28.07
CA LEU A 257 -15.25 -19.82 29.01
C LEU A 257 -15.17 -21.30 28.60
N ASN A 258 -15.44 -22.20 29.54
CA ASN A 258 -15.44 -23.64 29.27
C ASN A 258 -16.49 -24.07 28.23
N ASN A 259 -17.57 -23.30 28.07
CA ASN A 259 -18.62 -23.53 27.06
C ASN A 259 -18.28 -22.98 25.66
N GLY A 260 -17.03 -22.55 25.41
CA GLY A 260 -16.58 -22.01 24.12
C GLY A 260 -17.01 -20.58 23.83
N LYS A 261 -17.80 -19.93 24.69
CA LYS A 261 -18.14 -18.51 24.57
C LYS A 261 -17.05 -17.66 25.21
N ALA A 262 -16.97 -16.38 24.87
CA ALA A 262 -16.05 -15.46 25.52
C ALA A 262 -16.69 -14.12 25.85
N VAL A 263 -16.24 -13.53 26.93
CA VAL A 263 -16.59 -12.17 27.35
C VAL A 263 -15.41 -11.26 27.03
N GLN A 264 -15.66 -10.19 26.27
CA GLN A 264 -14.62 -9.20 25.97
C GLN A 264 -14.69 -8.03 26.95
N TYR A 265 -13.55 -7.73 27.54
CA TYR A 265 -13.34 -6.53 28.34
C TYR A 265 -12.37 -5.60 27.62
N LYS A 266 -12.80 -4.38 27.30
CA LYS A 266 -11.99 -3.39 26.53
C LYS A 266 -11.54 -2.26 27.45
N VAL A 267 -10.25 -2.14 27.64
CA VAL A 267 -9.61 -0.96 28.23
C VAL A 267 -9.24 -0.02 27.08
N ARG A 268 -9.93 1.10 26.96
CA ARG A 268 -9.78 2.04 25.82
C ARG A 268 -8.81 3.19 26.09
N SER A 269 -8.34 3.35 27.33
CA SER A 269 -7.31 4.32 27.68
C SER A 269 -5.90 3.77 27.38
N ALA A 270 -4.96 4.66 27.13
CA ALA A 270 -3.57 4.26 26.96
C ALA A 270 -3.04 3.51 28.20
N ILE A 271 -2.32 2.41 27.96
CA ILE A 271 -1.70 1.59 29.00
C ILE A 271 -0.20 1.59 28.76
N THR A 272 0.57 2.16 29.68
CA THR A 272 2.02 2.13 29.62
C THR A 272 2.56 1.01 30.49
N ILE A 273 3.28 0.08 29.90
CA ILE A 273 4.04 -0.97 30.56
C ILE A 273 5.47 -0.46 30.71
N LYS A 274 5.88 -0.23 31.94
CA LYS A 274 7.23 0.22 32.25
C LYS A 274 8.07 -0.92 32.78
N ARG A 275 9.37 -0.79 32.59
CA ARG A 275 10.35 -1.78 33.04
C ARG A 275 10.31 -1.97 34.55
N GLY A 276 10.15 -3.24 34.98
CA GLY A 276 10.16 -3.61 36.39
C GLY A 276 8.94 -3.11 37.20
N GLU A 277 7.93 -2.55 36.54
CA GLU A 277 6.69 -2.10 37.19
C GLU A 277 5.56 -3.09 36.95
N ILE A 278 4.61 -3.10 37.90
CA ILE A 278 3.33 -3.78 37.78
C ILE A 278 2.25 -2.76 37.40
N LYS A 279 1.68 -2.95 36.22
CA LYS A 279 0.47 -2.21 35.84
C LYS A 279 -0.76 -3.00 36.29
N ASP A 280 -1.49 -2.49 37.29
CA ASP A 280 -2.69 -3.12 37.78
C ASP A 280 -3.93 -2.63 37.00
N LEU A 281 -4.71 -3.55 36.47
CA LEU A 281 -6.00 -3.29 35.81
C LEU A 281 -7.18 -3.27 36.79
N ALA A 282 -6.90 -3.36 38.09
CA ALA A 282 -7.88 -3.51 39.13
C ALA A 282 -8.71 -4.81 39.03
N LYS A 283 -9.88 -4.85 39.66
CA LYS A 283 -10.78 -6.00 39.63
C LYS A 283 -11.78 -5.89 38.48
N LEU A 284 -11.80 -6.89 37.61
CA LEU A 284 -12.71 -6.97 36.47
C LEU A 284 -13.92 -7.81 36.81
N THR A 285 -15.10 -7.42 36.36
CA THR A 285 -16.33 -8.20 36.53
C THR A 285 -16.70 -8.85 35.20
N ILE A 286 -16.77 -10.19 35.19
CA ILE A 286 -17.18 -10.97 34.04
C ILE A 286 -18.66 -11.25 34.13
N ASP A 287 -19.42 -10.73 33.18
CA ASP A 287 -20.85 -10.97 33.06
C ASP A 287 -21.06 -12.04 31.97
N GLU A 288 -21.28 -13.28 32.37
CA GLU A 288 -21.48 -14.41 31.45
C GLU A 288 -22.71 -14.24 30.54
N SER A 289 -23.68 -13.41 30.92
CA SER A 289 -24.84 -13.09 30.06
C SER A 289 -24.45 -12.34 28.81
N LYS A 290 -23.30 -11.67 28.84
CA LYS A 290 -22.70 -10.95 27.70
C LYS A 290 -21.72 -11.81 26.87
N ALA A 291 -21.52 -13.06 27.26
CA ALA A 291 -20.65 -13.98 26.54
C ALA A 291 -21.20 -14.25 25.14
N LYS A 292 -20.39 -13.96 24.13
CA LYS A 292 -20.73 -14.17 22.71
C LYS A 292 -19.97 -15.35 22.16
N GLU A 293 -20.61 -16.06 21.25
CA GLU A 293 -19.88 -16.99 20.38
C GLU A 293 -18.89 -16.22 19.54
N HIS A 294 -17.66 -16.68 19.51
CA HIS A 294 -16.60 -16.15 18.65
C HIS A 294 -16.32 -17.11 17.51
N ILE A 295 -17.38 -17.60 16.94
CA ILE A 295 -17.35 -18.54 15.85
C ILE A 295 -17.53 -17.75 14.56
N LEU A 296 -16.56 -17.85 13.66
CA LEU A 296 -16.73 -17.35 12.30
C LEU A 296 -17.77 -18.21 11.61
N LYS A 297 -18.82 -17.57 11.13
CA LYS A 297 -19.96 -18.25 10.45
C LYS A 297 -19.96 -18.02 8.95
N ASN A 298 -19.21 -17.02 8.48
CA ASN A 298 -19.13 -16.70 7.07
C ASN A 298 -18.29 -17.77 6.35
N GLN A 299 -18.95 -18.71 5.72
CA GLN A 299 -18.33 -19.86 5.06
C GLN A 299 -17.33 -19.42 3.98
N ALA A 300 -17.66 -18.40 3.20
CA ALA A 300 -16.77 -17.87 2.16
C ALA A 300 -15.44 -17.36 2.73
N LEU A 301 -15.49 -16.65 3.86
CA LEU A 301 -14.31 -16.15 4.54
C LEU A 301 -13.50 -17.30 5.17
N ILE A 302 -14.19 -18.26 5.82
CA ILE A 302 -13.58 -19.46 6.41
C ILE A 302 -12.84 -20.26 5.35
N ASP A 303 -13.45 -20.50 4.20
CA ASP A 303 -12.89 -21.30 3.11
C ASP A 303 -11.68 -20.60 2.47
N ALA A 304 -11.79 -19.30 2.25
CA ALA A 304 -10.68 -18.52 1.71
C ALA A 304 -9.45 -18.56 2.63
N VAL A 305 -9.67 -18.44 3.95
CA VAL A 305 -8.57 -18.53 4.92
C VAL A 305 -8.06 -19.95 5.06
N ALA A 306 -8.92 -20.93 5.18
CA ALA A 306 -8.52 -22.33 5.30
C ALA A 306 -7.71 -22.84 4.09
N LYS A 307 -7.96 -22.30 2.91
CA LYS A 307 -7.17 -22.56 1.71
C LYS A 307 -5.72 -22.10 1.85
N ASN A 308 -5.51 -21.01 2.56
CA ASN A 308 -4.21 -20.34 2.66
C ASN A 308 -3.50 -20.59 4.02
N VAL A 309 -4.27 -20.92 5.07
CA VAL A 309 -3.76 -21.18 6.42
C VAL A 309 -3.90 -22.65 6.74
N PRO A 310 -2.83 -23.46 6.57
CA PRO A 310 -2.91 -24.90 6.81
C PRO A 310 -3.14 -25.21 8.28
N GLY A 311 -3.88 -26.29 8.54
CA GLY A 311 -4.09 -26.84 9.88
C GLY A 311 -5.07 -26.07 10.76
N LEU A 312 -5.96 -25.24 10.18
CA LEU A 312 -7.11 -24.69 10.91
C LEU A 312 -8.08 -25.83 11.26
N VAL A 313 -8.54 -25.83 12.51
CA VAL A 313 -9.50 -26.81 13.00
C VAL A 313 -10.89 -26.19 12.97
N ARG A 314 -11.77 -26.79 12.18
CA ARG A 314 -13.18 -26.40 12.12
C ARG A 314 -14.00 -27.17 13.18
N GLU A 315 -15.09 -26.56 13.61
CA GLU A 315 -16.12 -27.24 14.38
C GLU A 315 -16.91 -28.22 13.48
N ASP A 316 -17.64 -29.15 14.09
CA ASP A 316 -18.41 -30.17 13.36
C ASP A 316 -19.45 -29.58 12.39
N ASN A 317 -19.92 -28.36 12.65
CA ASN A 317 -20.83 -27.61 11.80
C ASN A 317 -20.15 -26.78 10.69
N GLY A 318 -18.83 -26.97 10.51
CA GLY A 318 -18.03 -26.25 9.52
C GLY A 318 -17.58 -24.85 9.93
N HIS A 319 -18.07 -24.33 11.03
CA HIS A 319 -17.68 -23.02 11.57
C HIS A 319 -16.22 -23.03 12.11
N LEU A 320 -15.65 -21.85 12.30
CA LEU A 320 -14.30 -21.69 12.80
C LEU A 320 -14.31 -20.92 14.11
N ASP A 321 -13.96 -21.60 15.22
CA ASP A 321 -13.73 -20.92 16.50
C ASP A 321 -12.35 -20.25 16.46
N ILE A 322 -12.34 -18.91 16.42
CA ILE A 322 -11.12 -18.10 16.37
C ILE A 322 -10.34 -18.12 17.69
N TYR A 323 -10.98 -18.39 18.83
CA TYR A 323 -10.31 -18.46 20.15
C TYR A 323 -9.86 -19.86 20.51
N ARG A 324 -10.14 -20.85 19.66
CA ARG A 324 -9.49 -22.14 19.77
C ARG A 324 -7.97 -21.92 19.65
N GLU A 325 -7.22 -22.48 20.62
CA GLU A 325 -5.78 -22.17 20.79
C GLU A 325 -4.98 -22.25 19.50
N ASP A 326 -5.20 -23.27 18.67
CA ASP A 326 -4.50 -23.46 17.41
C ASP A 326 -4.94 -22.53 16.28
N ASN A 327 -6.22 -22.12 16.26
CA ASN A 327 -6.78 -21.29 15.21
C ASN A 327 -6.41 -19.83 15.39
N PHE A 328 -6.49 -19.33 16.61
CA PHE A 328 -6.28 -17.92 16.91
C PHE A 328 -4.91 -17.42 16.48
N GLU A 329 -3.86 -18.15 16.83
CA GLU A 329 -2.49 -17.82 16.43
C GLU A 329 -2.31 -17.86 14.91
N LYS A 330 -2.83 -18.92 14.26
CA LYS A 330 -2.74 -19.09 12.81
C LYS A 330 -3.48 -17.98 12.04
N ILE A 331 -4.69 -17.64 12.45
CA ILE A 331 -5.50 -16.58 11.80
C ILE A 331 -4.82 -15.22 11.96
N LEU A 332 -4.34 -14.91 13.17
CA LEU A 332 -3.73 -13.60 13.44
C LEU A 332 -2.32 -13.46 12.91
N SER A 333 -1.57 -14.54 12.77
CA SER A 333 -0.24 -14.52 12.16
C SER A 333 -0.27 -14.57 10.64
N TYR A 334 -1.41 -14.86 10.02
CA TYR A 334 -1.53 -14.98 8.57
C TYR A 334 -1.22 -13.65 7.87
N LYS A 335 -0.23 -13.65 6.98
CA LYS A 335 0.30 -12.48 6.26
C LYS A 335 0.07 -12.53 4.76
N GLY A 336 -0.71 -13.47 4.28
CA GLY A 336 -0.91 -13.69 2.85
C GLY A 336 -2.06 -12.87 2.24
N GLU A 337 -2.43 -13.24 1.03
CA GLU A 337 -3.61 -12.75 0.31
C GLU A 337 -4.88 -13.42 0.85
N LEU A 338 -5.91 -12.65 1.10
CA LEU A 338 -7.26 -13.13 1.33
C LEU A 338 -8.08 -12.93 0.04
N LYS A 339 -8.17 -13.98 -0.77
CA LYS A 339 -8.98 -13.96 -1.99
C LYS A 339 -10.33 -14.63 -1.77
N ILE A 340 -11.42 -13.89 -2.01
CA ILE A 340 -12.81 -14.37 -1.99
C ILE A 340 -13.45 -14.02 -3.32
N GLU A 341 -13.91 -15.02 -4.05
CA GLU A 341 -14.40 -14.86 -5.41
C GLU A 341 -15.67 -15.67 -5.65
N ASN A 342 -16.66 -15.05 -6.31
CA ASN A 342 -17.92 -15.68 -6.71
C ASN A 342 -18.69 -16.30 -5.51
N GLN A 343 -18.77 -15.59 -4.39
CA GLN A 343 -19.42 -16.06 -3.17
C GLN A 343 -20.74 -15.32 -2.93
N ASP A 344 -21.85 -15.92 -3.30
CA ASP A 344 -23.17 -15.32 -3.09
C ASP A 344 -23.61 -15.29 -1.61
N ASN A 345 -22.97 -16.07 -0.74
CA ASN A 345 -23.23 -16.08 0.69
C ASN A 345 -22.37 -15.07 1.46
N LEU A 346 -21.45 -14.35 0.81
CA LEU A 346 -20.68 -13.27 1.42
C LEU A 346 -21.50 -11.98 1.45
N THR A 347 -22.04 -11.61 2.60
CA THR A 347 -22.87 -10.41 2.76
C THR A 347 -22.19 -9.25 3.47
N SER A 348 -21.13 -9.51 4.28
CA SER A 348 -20.33 -8.49 4.99
C SER A 348 -18.88 -8.91 5.14
N LEU A 349 -18.02 -7.96 5.51
CA LEU A 349 -16.62 -8.19 5.90
C LEU A 349 -16.36 -7.90 7.39
N ASP A 350 -17.37 -7.88 8.24
CA ASP A 350 -17.21 -7.55 9.65
C ASP A 350 -16.21 -8.46 10.38
N GLU A 351 -16.11 -9.70 9.92
CA GLU A 351 -15.17 -10.70 10.45
C GLU A 351 -13.72 -10.47 10.00
N LEU A 352 -13.46 -9.61 9.01
CA LEU A 352 -12.09 -9.26 8.57
C LEU A 352 -11.24 -8.71 9.72
N GLN A 353 -11.86 -8.13 10.74
CA GLN A 353 -11.17 -7.65 11.94
C GLN A 353 -10.31 -8.70 12.65
N TYR A 354 -10.52 -9.99 12.39
CA TYR A 354 -9.73 -11.08 12.94
C TYR A 354 -8.47 -11.39 12.11
N TYR A 355 -8.42 -10.96 10.85
CA TYR A 355 -7.31 -11.20 9.91
C TYR A 355 -6.40 -9.96 9.80
N ARG A 356 -5.87 -9.52 10.94
CA ARG A 356 -5.17 -8.23 11.06
C ARG A 356 -3.86 -8.12 10.32
N ASN A 357 -3.23 -9.24 10.01
CA ASN A 357 -1.92 -9.30 9.39
C ASN A 357 -1.97 -9.65 7.90
N VAL A 358 -3.15 -9.77 7.31
CA VAL A 358 -3.27 -9.92 5.85
C VAL A 358 -2.63 -8.74 5.13
N THR A 359 -1.93 -9.04 4.05
CA THR A 359 -1.25 -8.02 3.24
C THR A 359 -2.01 -7.65 1.99
N GLU A 360 -2.88 -8.52 1.52
CA GLU A 360 -3.74 -8.28 0.36
C GLU A 360 -5.15 -8.83 0.61
N VAL A 361 -6.16 -8.05 0.25
CA VAL A 361 -7.56 -8.49 0.20
C VAL A 361 -8.06 -8.35 -1.23
N LYS A 362 -8.63 -9.43 -1.76
CA LYS A 362 -9.15 -9.49 -3.13
C LYS A 362 -10.56 -10.09 -3.14
N LEU A 363 -11.54 -9.24 -3.39
CA LEU A 363 -12.96 -9.57 -3.41
C LEU A 363 -13.48 -9.40 -4.84
N LEU A 364 -13.83 -10.51 -5.50
CA LEU A 364 -14.24 -10.49 -6.89
C LEU A 364 -15.63 -11.13 -7.07
N ASN A 365 -16.52 -10.44 -7.77
CA ASN A 365 -17.83 -10.97 -8.15
C ASN A 365 -18.68 -11.44 -6.95
N ASN A 366 -18.63 -10.75 -5.82
CA ASN A 366 -19.43 -11.09 -4.64
C ASN A 366 -20.73 -10.27 -4.64
N LYS A 367 -21.74 -10.75 -5.34
CA LYS A 367 -22.96 -9.99 -5.67
C LYS A 367 -23.79 -9.55 -4.46
N ASN A 368 -23.73 -10.30 -3.36
CA ASN A 368 -24.47 -10.01 -2.14
C ASN A 368 -23.63 -9.32 -1.05
N LEU A 369 -22.35 -9.07 -1.32
CA LEU A 369 -21.51 -8.26 -0.43
C LEU A 369 -22.01 -6.81 -0.42
N ALA A 370 -22.44 -6.34 0.74
CA ALA A 370 -23.18 -5.10 0.85
C ALA A 370 -22.60 -4.14 1.90
N GLY A 371 -22.99 -2.87 1.78
CA GLY A 371 -22.70 -1.83 2.76
C GLY A 371 -21.27 -1.32 2.70
N LYS A 372 -20.83 -0.76 3.85
CA LYS A 372 -19.48 -0.20 4.01
C LYS A 372 -18.45 -1.30 4.25
N LEU A 373 -17.38 -1.30 3.47
CA LEU A 373 -16.22 -2.16 3.69
C LEU A 373 -15.15 -1.40 4.47
N ASP A 374 -14.94 -1.76 5.74
CA ASP A 374 -13.96 -1.14 6.63
C ASP A 374 -12.69 -1.99 6.74
N PHE A 375 -11.61 -1.53 6.08
CA PHE A 375 -10.31 -2.19 6.06
C PHE A 375 -9.35 -1.70 7.16
N LYS A 376 -9.69 -0.68 7.93
CA LYS A 376 -8.82 -0.06 8.95
C LYS A 376 -8.36 -1.04 10.04
N LYS A 377 -9.08 -2.13 10.24
CA LYS A 377 -8.73 -3.16 11.21
C LYS A 377 -7.64 -4.12 10.73
N SER A 378 -7.19 -4.00 9.48
CA SER A 378 -6.11 -4.79 8.87
C SER A 378 -4.93 -3.89 8.45
N PRO A 379 -4.15 -3.36 9.43
CA PRO A 379 -3.14 -2.32 9.20
C PRO A 379 -1.90 -2.79 8.42
N GLN A 380 -1.81 -4.09 8.12
CA GLN A 380 -0.72 -4.64 7.32
C GLN A 380 -1.04 -4.68 5.82
N LEU A 381 -2.24 -4.24 5.42
CA LEU A 381 -2.65 -4.23 4.02
C LEU A 381 -1.74 -3.36 3.17
N VAL A 382 -1.27 -3.95 2.08
CA VAL A 382 -0.49 -3.33 1.01
C VAL A 382 -1.36 -3.10 -0.21
N LYS A 383 -2.34 -3.98 -0.43
CA LYS A 383 -3.24 -3.92 -1.59
C LYS A 383 -4.67 -4.32 -1.23
N VAL A 384 -5.63 -3.56 -1.74
CA VAL A 384 -7.06 -3.86 -1.68
C VAL A 384 -7.64 -3.87 -3.09
N THR A 385 -8.36 -4.95 -3.42
CA THR A 385 -9.10 -5.10 -4.68
C THR A 385 -10.53 -5.50 -4.38
N VAL A 386 -11.49 -4.71 -4.83
CA VAL A 386 -12.93 -5.00 -4.75
C VAL A 386 -13.55 -4.75 -6.13
N GLU A 387 -14.06 -5.79 -6.76
CA GLU A 387 -14.62 -5.70 -8.12
C GLU A 387 -15.95 -6.43 -8.23
N ASN A 388 -16.84 -5.89 -9.05
CA ASN A 388 -18.15 -6.50 -9.39
C ASN A 388 -18.99 -6.88 -8.15
N SER A 389 -19.07 -5.96 -7.17
CA SER A 389 -19.85 -6.12 -5.95
C SER A 389 -20.83 -4.95 -5.81
N PRO A 390 -21.97 -5.00 -6.51
CA PRO A 390 -22.83 -3.84 -6.75
C PRO A 390 -23.56 -3.30 -5.52
N LEU A 391 -23.64 -4.06 -4.42
CA LEU A 391 -24.28 -3.63 -3.17
C LEU A 391 -23.31 -2.98 -2.17
N VAL A 392 -22.02 -2.90 -2.51
CA VAL A 392 -21.04 -2.15 -1.71
C VAL A 392 -21.33 -0.67 -1.84
N THR A 393 -21.51 0.01 -0.71
CA THR A 393 -21.85 1.44 -0.67
C THR A 393 -20.65 2.35 -0.42
N SER A 394 -19.61 1.84 0.25
CA SER A 394 -18.37 2.59 0.45
C SER A 394 -17.19 1.69 0.81
N ILE A 395 -16.00 2.20 0.56
CA ILE A 395 -14.73 1.58 0.95
C ILE A 395 -13.98 2.54 1.87
N ASP A 396 -13.49 2.04 3.01
CA ASP A 396 -12.74 2.83 3.99
C ASP A 396 -11.37 2.18 4.25
N ILE A 397 -10.34 2.82 3.68
CA ILE A 397 -8.93 2.48 3.88
C ILE A 397 -8.17 3.58 4.64
N THR A 398 -8.88 4.51 5.27
CA THR A 398 -8.31 5.67 5.95
C THR A 398 -7.19 5.29 6.91
N GLY A 399 -6.01 5.91 6.77
CA GLY A 399 -4.89 5.77 7.69
C GLY A 399 -4.16 4.42 7.66
N LEU A 400 -4.29 3.65 6.58
CA LEU A 400 -3.49 2.44 6.38
C LEU A 400 -2.07 2.81 5.91
N GLU A 401 -1.10 2.77 6.82
CA GLU A 401 0.27 3.24 6.54
C GLU A 401 1.03 2.43 5.48
N LYS A 402 0.62 1.17 5.24
CA LYS A 402 1.33 0.27 4.31
C LYS A 402 0.67 0.12 2.95
N ILE A 403 -0.53 0.66 2.78
CA ILE A 403 -1.25 0.51 1.52
C ILE A 403 -0.57 1.27 0.39
N THR A 404 -0.36 0.59 -0.73
CA THR A 404 0.23 1.15 -1.95
C THR A 404 -0.73 1.14 -3.13
N ARG A 405 -1.76 0.26 -3.10
CA ARG A 405 -2.68 0.08 -4.23
C ARG A 405 -4.12 -0.14 -3.80
N LEU A 406 -5.04 0.58 -4.43
CA LEU A 406 -6.48 0.42 -4.29
C LEU A 406 -7.11 0.20 -5.67
N TYR A 407 -7.88 -0.88 -5.79
CA TYR A 407 -8.75 -1.18 -6.93
C TYR A 407 -10.17 -1.34 -6.42
N ALA A 408 -11.08 -0.49 -6.88
CA ALA A 408 -12.49 -0.51 -6.48
C ALA A 408 -13.36 -0.22 -7.71
N ASN A 409 -13.62 -1.28 -8.49
CA ASN A 409 -14.17 -1.19 -9.82
C ASN A 409 -15.51 -1.90 -9.92
N TYR A 410 -16.43 -1.36 -10.75
CA TYR A 410 -17.76 -1.95 -10.97
C TYR A 410 -18.56 -2.11 -9.66
N LEU A 411 -18.48 -1.10 -8.79
CA LEU A 411 -19.22 -1.03 -7.53
C LEU A 411 -20.38 -0.04 -7.69
N ASN A 412 -21.42 -0.45 -8.42
CA ASN A 412 -22.48 0.45 -8.87
C ASN A 412 -23.31 1.07 -7.73
N GLY A 413 -23.20 0.55 -6.50
CA GLY A 413 -23.79 1.12 -5.28
C GLY A 413 -22.86 2.04 -4.50
N MET A 414 -21.58 2.18 -4.91
CA MET A 414 -20.58 2.92 -4.15
C MET A 414 -20.75 4.44 -4.30
N THR A 415 -21.10 5.09 -3.20
CA THR A 415 -21.24 6.56 -3.11
C THR A 415 -19.95 7.25 -2.68
N ASP A 416 -19.09 6.56 -1.92
CA ASP A 416 -17.93 7.17 -1.26
C ASP A 416 -16.73 6.22 -1.22
N ALA A 417 -15.53 6.80 -1.36
CA ALA A 417 -14.25 6.12 -1.13
C ALA A 417 -13.42 6.94 -0.13
N PHE A 418 -13.27 6.41 1.10
CA PHE A 418 -12.51 7.07 2.18
C PHE A 418 -11.04 6.66 2.10
N ILE A 419 -10.19 7.54 1.54
CA ILE A 419 -8.80 7.25 1.16
C ILE A 419 -7.79 8.06 1.99
N LYS A 420 -8.24 9.02 2.76
CA LYS A 420 -7.40 10.02 3.46
C LYS A 420 -6.35 9.39 4.39
N GLY A 421 -5.15 10.00 4.44
CA GLY A 421 -4.09 9.64 5.37
C GLY A 421 -3.21 8.46 4.95
N ASN A 422 -3.35 7.97 3.71
CA ASN A 422 -2.56 6.86 3.17
C ASN A 422 -1.32 7.37 2.44
N LYS A 423 -0.30 7.76 3.19
CA LYS A 423 0.88 8.46 2.66
C LYS A 423 1.73 7.66 1.65
N ASN A 424 1.58 6.33 1.64
CA ASN A 424 2.33 5.43 0.75
C ASN A 424 1.51 4.94 -0.45
N LEU A 425 0.29 5.47 -0.66
CA LEU A 425 -0.57 5.04 -1.75
C LEU A 425 -0.04 5.57 -3.09
N GLU A 426 0.29 4.65 -4.00
CA GLU A 426 0.91 4.93 -5.31
C GLU A 426 -0.08 4.81 -6.48
N TYR A 427 -1.08 3.96 -6.34
CA TYR A 427 -1.99 3.60 -7.42
C TYR A 427 -3.43 3.50 -6.93
N ILE A 428 -4.34 4.21 -7.58
CA ILE A 428 -5.77 4.17 -7.33
C ILE A 428 -6.52 3.92 -8.63
N GLU A 429 -7.46 2.96 -8.58
CA GLU A 429 -8.36 2.66 -9.67
C GLU A 429 -9.79 2.55 -9.13
N LEU A 430 -10.66 3.46 -9.60
CA LEU A 430 -12.05 3.59 -9.19
C LEU A 430 -12.93 3.76 -10.43
N HIS A 431 -12.90 2.81 -11.35
CA HIS A 431 -13.67 2.95 -12.58
C HIS A 431 -15.01 2.19 -12.55
N HIS A 432 -15.97 2.65 -13.35
CA HIS A 432 -17.32 2.07 -13.44
C HIS A 432 -18.06 2.02 -12.10
N ASN A 433 -18.09 3.16 -11.36
CA ASN A 433 -18.86 3.31 -10.14
C ASN A 433 -19.98 4.34 -10.38
N ASP A 434 -21.14 3.87 -10.80
CA ASP A 434 -22.20 4.68 -11.42
C ASP A 434 -22.75 5.79 -10.51
N VAL A 435 -22.67 5.66 -9.18
CA VAL A 435 -23.25 6.60 -8.22
C VAL A 435 -22.20 7.32 -7.36
N LEU A 436 -20.90 7.10 -7.61
CA LEU A 436 -19.81 7.82 -6.96
C LEU A 436 -19.90 9.32 -7.29
N LYS A 437 -19.90 10.20 -6.28
CA LYS A 437 -20.14 11.64 -6.44
C LYS A 437 -18.88 12.47 -6.49
N GLU A 438 -17.84 12.05 -5.84
CA GLU A 438 -16.58 12.77 -5.67
C GLU A 438 -15.41 11.79 -5.60
N VAL A 439 -14.25 12.23 -6.11
CA VAL A 439 -12.97 11.54 -5.93
C VAL A 439 -12.05 12.47 -5.14
N ASP A 440 -11.73 12.09 -3.90
CA ASP A 440 -10.85 12.87 -3.03
C ASP A 440 -9.54 12.10 -2.77
N VAL A 441 -8.49 12.54 -3.48
CA VAL A 441 -7.13 12.00 -3.35
C VAL A 441 -6.16 13.05 -2.82
N ARG A 442 -6.65 13.95 -1.98
CA ARG A 442 -5.82 14.99 -1.35
C ARG A 442 -4.80 14.39 -0.38
N ASP A 443 -3.64 15.06 -0.32
CA ASP A 443 -2.55 14.73 0.60
C ASP A 443 -2.02 13.28 0.44
N LEU A 444 -1.91 12.80 -0.81
CA LEU A 444 -1.31 11.51 -1.15
C LEU A 444 0.06 11.72 -1.84
N PRO A 445 1.14 11.97 -1.09
CA PRO A 445 2.42 12.42 -1.63
C PRO A 445 3.13 11.40 -2.54
N GLU A 446 2.79 10.12 -2.43
CA GLU A 446 3.38 9.05 -3.25
C GLU A 446 2.49 8.66 -4.44
N LEU A 447 1.28 9.25 -4.58
CA LEU A 447 0.35 8.89 -5.66
C LEU A 447 0.94 9.21 -7.03
N ARG A 448 1.01 8.17 -7.88
CA ARG A 448 1.52 8.25 -9.26
C ARG A 448 0.42 8.11 -10.29
N LYS A 449 -0.49 7.18 -10.07
CA LYS A 449 -1.55 6.89 -11.06
C LYS A 449 -2.93 6.94 -10.43
N LEU A 450 -3.78 7.74 -11.03
CA LEU A 450 -5.19 7.87 -10.70
C LEU A 450 -6.04 7.53 -11.93
N ILE A 451 -6.74 6.41 -11.86
CA ILE A 451 -7.65 5.92 -12.90
C ILE A 451 -9.06 5.96 -12.33
N VAL A 452 -9.87 6.88 -12.81
CA VAL A 452 -11.21 7.13 -12.27
C VAL A 452 -12.25 7.31 -13.38
N ASP A 453 -12.05 6.66 -14.49
CA ASP A 453 -12.93 6.76 -15.65
C ASP A 453 -14.29 6.07 -15.44
N HIS A 454 -15.29 6.46 -16.24
CA HIS A 454 -16.65 5.89 -16.21
C HIS A 454 -17.37 6.01 -14.86
N ASN A 455 -17.29 7.17 -14.23
CA ASN A 455 -18.06 7.50 -13.03
C ASN A 455 -18.97 8.71 -13.33
N PRO A 456 -20.13 8.52 -13.93
CA PRO A 456 -20.91 9.59 -14.55
C PRO A 456 -21.47 10.62 -13.57
N GLN A 457 -21.57 10.28 -12.27
CA GLN A 457 -22.06 11.18 -11.22
C GLN A 457 -20.96 11.95 -10.51
N VAL A 458 -19.68 11.65 -10.77
CA VAL A 458 -18.56 12.41 -10.19
C VAL A 458 -18.58 13.83 -10.73
N THR A 459 -18.56 14.81 -9.83
CA THR A 459 -18.59 16.25 -10.18
C THR A 459 -17.25 16.94 -9.97
N VAL A 460 -16.43 16.43 -9.05
CA VAL A 460 -15.11 16.98 -8.69
C VAL A 460 -14.11 15.85 -8.48
N ILE A 461 -12.87 16.06 -8.93
CA ILE A 461 -11.71 15.18 -8.66
C ILE A 461 -10.64 16.02 -7.99
N HIS A 462 -10.44 15.84 -6.69
CA HIS A 462 -9.45 16.54 -5.89
C HIS A 462 -8.09 15.88 -5.98
N THR A 463 -7.04 16.62 -6.40
CA THR A 463 -5.67 16.12 -6.57
C THR A 463 -4.63 16.92 -5.78
N GLU A 464 -5.06 17.86 -4.93
CA GLU A 464 -4.20 18.69 -4.10
C GLU A 464 -3.28 17.85 -3.21
N GLY A 465 -2.03 18.25 -3.03
CA GLY A 465 -1.05 17.52 -2.20
C GLY A 465 -0.58 16.18 -2.78
N SER A 466 -0.72 15.95 -4.11
CA SER A 466 -0.27 14.74 -4.79
C SER A 466 0.84 15.04 -5.83
N PRO A 467 2.03 15.52 -5.40
CA PRO A 467 3.06 16.07 -6.30
C PRO A 467 3.72 15.04 -7.24
N LYS A 468 3.57 13.74 -6.97
CA LYS A 468 4.12 12.66 -7.81
C LYS A 468 3.15 12.11 -8.84
N LEU A 469 1.92 12.67 -8.91
CA LEU A 469 0.92 12.21 -9.88
C LEU A 469 1.45 12.40 -11.30
N ASP A 470 1.68 11.28 -12.02
CA ASP A 470 2.20 11.26 -13.38
C ASP A 470 1.13 10.92 -14.41
N LYS A 471 0.05 10.22 -14.00
CA LYS A 471 -1.07 9.86 -14.85
C LYS A 471 -2.42 10.09 -14.20
N LEU A 472 -3.29 10.86 -14.86
CA LEU A 472 -4.70 11.01 -14.52
C LEU A 472 -5.57 10.56 -15.70
N ASN A 473 -6.37 9.52 -15.47
CA ASN A 473 -7.43 9.11 -16.40
C ASN A 473 -8.80 9.38 -15.77
N ALA A 474 -9.49 10.38 -16.28
CA ALA A 474 -10.81 10.80 -15.85
C ALA A 474 -11.86 10.73 -16.98
N MET A 475 -11.64 9.89 -17.99
CA MET A 475 -12.54 9.79 -19.16
C MET A 475 -13.95 9.34 -18.76
N ASN A 476 -14.95 9.75 -19.53
CA ASN A 476 -16.36 9.36 -19.36
C ASN A 476 -16.98 9.74 -18.01
N ASN A 477 -16.44 10.76 -17.36
CA ASN A 477 -17.01 11.36 -16.15
C ASN A 477 -17.87 12.56 -16.51
N LYS A 478 -19.04 12.31 -17.05
CA LYS A 478 -19.94 13.34 -17.62
C LYS A 478 -20.40 14.42 -16.62
N GLY A 479 -20.20 14.20 -15.34
CA GLY A 479 -20.51 15.14 -14.26
C GLY A 479 -19.39 16.13 -13.93
N VAL A 480 -18.12 15.80 -14.25
CA VAL A 480 -16.93 16.53 -13.79
C VAL A 480 -16.88 17.95 -14.36
N THR A 481 -16.92 18.93 -13.46
CA THR A 481 -16.83 20.36 -13.76
C THR A 481 -15.56 21.00 -13.21
N SER A 482 -14.82 20.29 -12.32
CA SER A 482 -13.62 20.81 -11.67
C SER A 482 -12.62 19.69 -11.33
N ILE A 483 -11.32 20.00 -11.49
CA ILE A 483 -10.20 19.15 -11.07
C ILE A 483 -9.21 20.04 -10.31
N PRO A 484 -9.50 20.40 -9.05
CA PRO A 484 -8.60 21.21 -8.25
C PRO A 484 -7.30 20.46 -7.92
N GLY A 485 -6.22 21.21 -7.72
CA GLY A 485 -4.90 20.67 -7.39
C GLY A 485 -4.02 20.30 -8.59
N LEU A 486 -4.45 20.46 -9.85
CA LEU A 486 -3.59 20.19 -11.00
C LEU A 486 -2.27 20.99 -10.96
N SER A 487 -2.29 22.21 -10.44
CA SER A 487 -1.09 23.04 -10.25
C SER A 487 -0.07 22.44 -9.26
N GLU A 488 -0.49 21.52 -8.42
CA GLU A 488 0.33 20.82 -7.43
C GLU A 488 0.84 19.45 -7.93
N ASN A 489 0.58 19.13 -9.21
CA ASN A 489 0.99 17.87 -9.83
C ASN A 489 2.09 18.07 -10.90
N PRO A 490 3.29 18.55 -10.56
CA PRO A 490 4.32 18.94 -11.54
C PRO A 490 4.93 17.73 -12.31
N GLN A 491 4.66 16.51 -11.89
CA GLN A 491 5.11 15.30 -12.57
C GLN A 491 4.07 14.78 -13.59
N LEU A 492 2.90 15.41 -13.70
CA LEU A 492 1.84 14.94 -14.59
C LEU A 492 2.32 14.89 -16.05
N ALA A 493 2.32 13.67 -16.59
CA ALA A 493 2.80 13.35 -17.94
C ALA A 493 1.67 12.93 -18.88
N GLU A 494 0.64 12.28 -18.36
CA GLU A 494 -0.50 11.80 -19.12
C GLU A 494 -1.82 12.28 -18.50
N PHE A 495 -2.62 13.00 -19.29
CA PHE A 495 -3.92 13.51 -18.88
C PHE A 495 -5.00 13.09 -19.87
N TYR A 496 -5.95 12.29 -19.42
CA TYR A 496 -7.08 11.79 -20.23
C TYR A 496 -8.40 12.17 -19.56
N ALA A 497 -9.25 12.91 -20.28
CA ALA A 497 -10.48 13.47 -19.73
C ALA A 497 -11.56 13.66 -20.82
N ASP A 498 -11.83 12.60 -21.58
CA ASP A 498 -12.89 12.61 -22.58
C ASP A 498 -14.27 12.69 -21.89
N GLU A 499 -15.23 13.35 -22.56
CA GLU A 499 -16.63 13.44 -22.12
C GLU A 499 -16.83 14.06 -20.73
N ILE A 500 -16.03 15.07 -20.37
CA ILE A 500 -16.19 15.86 -19.14
C ILE A 500 -16.84 17.23 -19.40
N LYS A 501 -17.28 17.91 -18.33
CA LYS A 501 -17.94 19.23 -18.39
C LYS A 501 -17.04 20.39 -17.97
N LEU A 502 -15.74 20.29 -18.04
CA LEU A 502 -14.84 21.42 -17.79
C LEU A 502 -15.11 22.57 -18.79
N GLU A 503 -15.14 23.82 -18.32
CA GLU A 503 -15.15 25.00 -19.19
C GLU A 503 -13.75 25.49 -19.54
N SER A 504 -12.80 25.30 -18.60
CA SER A 504 -11.37 25.63 -18.79
C SER A 504 -10.50 24.69 -18.00
N ILE A 505 -9.25 24.56 -18.42
CA ILE A 505 -8.20 23.82 -17.71
C ILE A 505 -6.88 24.54 -17.80
N ASP A 506 -6.11 24.56 -16.70
CA ASP A 506 -4.82 25.22 -16.62
C ASP A 506 -3.69 24.20 -16.35
N PHE A 507 -2.77 24.11 -17.30
CA PHE A 507 -1.57 23.27 -17.26
C PHE A 507 -0.28 24.07 -17.03
N SER A 508 -0.37 25.33 -16.58
CA SER A 508 0.82 26.20 -16.40
C SER A 508 1.88 25.63 -15.46
N HIS A 509 1.50 24.72 -14.56
CA HIS A 509 2.38 24.08 -13.59
C HIS A 509 2.69 22.60 -13.89
N ASN A 510 2.38 22.10 -15.11
CA ASN A 510 2.58 20.71 -15.48
C ASN A 510 3.63 20.55 -16.61
N PRO A 511 4.92 20.85 -16.31
CA PRO A 511 5.96 20.89 -17.34
C PRO A 511 6.33 19.52 -17.91
N LYS A 512 5.87 18.42 -17.34
CA LYS A 512 6.17 17.05 -17.76
C LYS A 512 5.15 16.47 -18.74
N LEU A 513 4.08 17.20 -19.06
CA LEU A 513 3.01 16.70 -19.94
C LEU A 513 3.55 16.26 -21.30
N LYS A 514 3.21 15.03 -21.66
CA LYS A 514 3.52 14.36 -22.94
C LYS A 514 2.29 14.11 -23.78
N GLU A 515 1.18 13.78 -23.13
CA GLU A 515 -0.08 13.46 -23.80
C GLU A 515 -1.26 14.08 -23.07
N ILE A 516 -2.09 14.81 -23.83
CA ILE A 516 -3.34 15.39 -23.38
C ILE A 516 -4.44 14.91 -24.31
N GLN A 517 -5.50 14.35 -23.74
CA GLN A 517 -6.69 13.94 -24.48
C GLN A 517 -7.93 14.42 -23.74
N ILE A 518 -8.72 15.31 -24.38
CA ILE A 518 -9.97 15.87 -23.85
C ILE A 518 -10.98 15.94 -25.00
N ASN A 519 -11.42 14.77 -25.46
CA ASN A 519 -12.35 14.66 -26.56
C ASN A 519 -13.81 14.75 -26.09
N ASN A 520 -14.72 15.11 -26.98
CA ASN A 520 -16.16 15.17 -26.74
C ASN A 520 -16.58 16.05 -25.54
N SER A 521 -15.73 16.98 -25.15
CA SER A 521 -15.93 17.91 -24.03
C SER A 521 -16.42 19.27 -24.55
N ARG A 522 -17.68 19.33 -24.98
CA ARG A 522 -18.25 20.47 -25.67
C ARG A 522 -18.34 21.77 -24.85
N THR A 523 -18.17 21.69 -23.55
CA THR A 523 -18.10 22.82 -22.64
C THR A 523 -16.73 23.47 -22.58
N LEU A 524 -15.67 22.76 -22.99
CA LEU A 524 -14.29 23.22 -22.91
C LEU A 524 -14.02 24.33 -23.93
N LYS A 525 -13.78 25.54 -23.42
CA LYS A 525 -13.52 26.75 -24.19
C LYS A 525 -12.07 27.18 -24.20
N ASN A 526 -11.36 26.92 -23.08
CA ASN A 526 -9.99 27.41 -22.88
C ASN A 526 -9.07 26.30 -22.32
N ILE A 527 -7.87 26.24 -22.86
CA ILE A 527 -6.74 25.49 -22.31
C ILE A 527 -5.61 26.48 -22.07
N ILE A 528 -5.18 26.61 -20.83
CA ILE A 528 -4.15 27.54 -20.40
C ILE A 528 -2.86 26.78 -20.15
N GLY A 529 -1.71 27.41 -20.38
CA GLY A 529 -0.42 26.90 -19.93
C GLY A 529 0.18 25.74 -20.72
N LEU A 530 -0.31 25.39 -21.91
CA LEU A 530 0.29 24.33 -22.74
C LEU A 530 1.79 24.54 -23.02
N ASN A 531 2.21 25.79 -23.09
CA ASN A 531 3.62 26.17 -23.29
C ASN A 531 4.53 25.78 -22.12
N ALA A 532 3.99 25.51 -20.90
CA ALA A 532 4.77 25.00 -19.78
C ALA A 532 5.35 23.60 -20.06
N ALA A 533 4.63 22.75 -20.79
CA ALA A 533 5.12 21.43 -21.22
C ALA A 533 6.27 21.54 -22.23
N GLY A 534 6.38 22.67 -22.96
CA GLY A 534 7.44 22.91 -23.91
C GLY A 534 7.61 21.77 -24.91
N ALA A 535 8.85 21.34 -25.12
CA ALA A 535 9.17 20.24 -26.03
C ALA A 535 8.79 18.83 -25.49
N ASN A 536 8.23 18.71 -24.29
CA ASN A 536 7.78 17.41 -23.77
C ASN A 536 6.43 16.97 -24.36
N LEU A 537 5.57 17.91 -24.77
CA LEU A 537 4.24 17.58 -25.31
C LEU A 537 4.39 16.94 -26.71
N LEU A 538 3.92 15.71 -26.82
CA LEU A 538 3.97 14.89 -28.03
C LEU A 538 2.60 14.78 -28.73
N LYS A 539 1.53 14.68 -27.92
CA LYS A 539 0.18 14.43 -28.43
C LYS A 539 -0.85 15.33 -27.75
N LEU A 540 -1.65 15.99 -28.57
CA LEU A 540 -2.75 16.84 -28.12
C LEU A 540 -4.02 16.51 -28.92
N ARG A 541 -5.01 15.92 -28.23
CA ARG A 541 -6.29 15.48 -28.82
C ARG A 541 -7.45 16.18 -28.16
N LEU A 542 -8.16 16.99 -28.94
CA LEU A 542 -9.22 17.90 -28.47
C LEU A 542 -10.43 17.87 -29.38
N HIS A 543 -10.82 16.67 -29.83
CA HIS A 543 -11.98 16.52 -30.73
C HIS A 543 -13.26 16.97 -30.06
N THR A 544 -14.13 17.62 -30.84
CA THR A 544 -15.50 17.99 -30.41
C THR A 544 -15.48 18.83 -29.13
N THR A 545 -14.66 19.87 -29.12
CA THR A 545 -14.57 20.86 -28.05
C THR A 545 -15.08 22.24 -28.51
N SER A 546 -15.26 23.19 -27.59
CA SER A 546 -15.60 24.57 -27.91
C SER A 546 -14.41 25.53 -27.92
N ILE A 547 -13.19 25.00 -28.03
CA ILE A 547 -11.96 25.79 -28.08
C ILE A 547 -11.93 26.67 -29.32
N THR A 548 -11.67 27.97 -29.15
CA THR A 548 -11.59 28.96 -30.23
C THR A 548 -10.17 29.39 -30.57
N SER A 549 -9.22 29.20 -29.63
CA SER A 549 -7.81 29.55 -29.82
C SER A 549 -6.91 28.53 -29.12
N LEU A 550 -5.70 28.38 -29.59
CA LEU A 550 -4.73 27.44 -29.03
C LEU A 550 -3.32 27.99 -29.24
N ASP A 551 -2.55 28.17 -28.15
CA ASP A 551 -1.15 28.51 -28.20
C ASP A 551 -0.28 27.29 -27.96
N ILE A 552 0.36 26.78 -29.01
CA ILE A 552 1.27 25.63 -29.04
C ILE A 552 2.68 26.03 -29.48
N SER A 553 2.99 27.33 -29.43
CA SER A 553 4.22 27.89 -29.98
C SER A 553 5.51 27.35 -29.35
N LYS A 554 5.47 26.84 -28.10
CA LYS A 554 6.59 26.22 -27.40
C LYS A 554 6.62 24.68 -27.51
N ASN A 555 5.55 24.06 -28.03
CA ASN A 555 5.44 22.59 -28.09
C ASN A 555 6.12 22.04 -29.36
N THR A 556 7.42 22.25 -29.48
CA THR A 556 8.20 21.99 -30.70
C THR A 556 8.36 20.50 -31.03
N SER A 557 8.08 19.61 -30.11
CA SER A 557 8.11 18.15 -30.33
C SER A 557 6.73 17.54 -30.60
N LEU A 558 5.69 18.36 -30.76
CA LEU A 558 4.33 17.86 -31.00
C LEU A 558 4.29 17.04 -32.28
N GLU A 559 3.88 15.79 -32.17
CA GLU A 559 3.75 14.83 -33.29
C GLU A 559 2.32 14.65 -33.77
N GLN A 560 1.34 14.76 -32.82
CA GLN A 560 -0.09 14.61 -33.12
C GLN A 560 -0.88 15.79 -32.59
N LEU A 561 -1.63 16.45 -33.47
CA LEU A 561 -2.57 17.49 -33.15
C LEU A 561 -3.93 17.18 -33.77
N MET A 562 -4.94 16.95 -32.95
CA MET A 562 -6.27 16.56 -33.38
C MET A 562 -7.31 17.52 -32.81
N LEU A 563 -7.94 18.33 -33.68
CA LEU A 563 -8.87 19.40 -33.34
C LEU A 563 -10.21 19.26 -34.04
N LYS A 564 -10.52 18.12 -34.59
CA LYS A 564 -11.78 17.83 -35.30
C LYS A 564 -12.99 18.31 -34.50
N ASP A 565 -13.94 18.93 -35.17
CA ASP A 565 -15.17 19.50 -34.59
C ASP A 565 -14.93 20.57 -33.49
N SER A 566 -13.75 21.20 -33.45
CA SER A 566 -13.52 22.34 -32.56
C SER A 566 -13.95 23.66 -33.21
N LYS A 567 -13.96 24.74 -32.43
CA LYS A 567 -14.32 26.09 -32.90
C LYS A 567 -13.12 26.95 -33.27
N ILE A 568 -11.96 26.36 -33.47
CA ILE A 568 -10.73 27.06 -33.85
C ILE A 568 -10.87 27.63 -35.27
N ALA A 569 -10.77 28.97 -35.40
CA ALA A 569 -10.83 29.67 -36.67
C ALA A 569 -9.43 29.99 -37.23
N SER A 570 -8.41 30.01 -36.43
CA SER A 570 -7.01 30.20 -36.82
C SER A 570 -6.07 29.32 -36.02
N LEU A 571 -5.03 28.80 -36.66
CA LEU A 571 -4.05 27.91 -36.04
C LEU A 571 -2.67 28.19 -36.63
N ASN A 572 -1.70 28.42 -35.75
CA ASN A 572 -0.28 28.53 -36.12
C ASN A 572 0.50 27.28 -35.69
N VAL A 573 0.96 26.51 -36.66
CA VAL A 573 1.77 25.28 -36.45
C VAL A 573 3.22 25.45 -36.88
N SER A 574 3.68 26.65 -37.18
CA SER A 574 5.01 26.91 -37.75
C SER A 574 6.17 26.45 -36.88
N ASN A 575 6.00 26.39 -35.55
CA ASN A 575 7.02 25.91 -34.61
C ASN A 575 6.93 24.41 -34.34
N ASN A 576 5.86 23.74 -34.75
CA ASN A 576 5.61 22.32 -34.47
C ASN A 576 6.15 21.46 -35.63
N THR A 577 7.43 21.60 -35.92
CA THR A 577 8.09 21.03 -37.12
C THR A 577 8.14 19.50 -37.13
N LYS A 578 7.86 18.85 -35.99
CA LYS A 578 7.79 17.38 -35.84
C LYS A 578 6.38 16.80 -36.03
N LEU A 579 5.38 17.64 -36.39
CA LEU A 579 4.02 17.16 -36.64
C LEU A 579 4.01 16.10 -37.74
N LYS A 580 3.43 14.95 -37.39
CA LYS A 580 3.17 13.80 -38.28
C LYS A 580 1.68 13.71 -38.65
N GLU A 581 0.79 14.05 -37.70
CA GLU A 581 -0.64 13.99 -37.87
C GLU A 581 -1.29 15.32 -37.47
N LEU A 582 -2.04 15.93 -38.39
CA LEU A 582 -2.82 17.14 -38.16
C LEU A 582 -4.26 16.94 -38.66
N LEU A 583 -5.22 16.85 -37.71
CA LEU A 583 -6.63 16.59 -37.99
C LEU A 583 -7.48 17.79 -37.60
N LEU A 584 -8.08 18.47 -38.58
CA LEU A 584 -8.80 19.73 -38.45
C LEU A 584 -10.24 19.66 -39.02
N GLU A 585 -10.77 18.45 -39.25
CA GLU A 585 -12.06 18.27 -39.90
C GLU A 585 -13.17 19.02 -39.15
N ARG A 586 -14.02 19.68 -39.93
CA ARG A 586 -15.18 20.47 -39.43
C ARG A 586 -14.80 21.57 -38.45
N THR A 587 -13.59 22.17 -38.62
CA THR A 587 -13.22 23.41 -37.96
C THR A 587 -13.48 24.63 -38.89
N PRO A 588 -13.73 25.84 -38.34
CA PRO A 588 -13.93 27.03 -39.13
C PRO A 588 -12.62 27.67 -39.63
N ILE A 589 -11.52 26.91 -39.76
CA ILE A 589 -10.23 27.41 -40.23
C ILE A 589 -10.35 27.83 -41.68
N ALA A 590 -9.97 29.10 -41.98
CA ALA A 590 -10.01 29.70 -43.32
C ALA A 590 -8.64 29.79 -43.99
N SER A 591 -7.55 29.69 -43.23
CA SER A 591 -6.18 29.67 -43.74
C SER A 591 -5.31 28.69 -42.91
N LEU A 592 -4.39 28.01 -43.54
CA LEU A 592 -3.47 27.08 -42.90
C LEU A 592 -2.13 27.08 -43.61
N ASP A 593 -1.05 27.38 -42.91
CA ASP A 593 0.33 27.27 -43.41
C ASP A 593 0.99 26.05 -42.74
N VAL A 594 1.30 25.04 -43.57
CA VAL A 594 2.01 23.80 -43.17
C VAL A 594 3.41 23.71 -43.76
N SER A 595 3.92 24.83 -44.32
CA SER A 595 5.21 24.84 -45.02
C SER A 595 6.41 24.39 -44.17
N ARG A 596 6.30 24.57 -42.82
CA ARG A 596 7.37 24.14 -41.87
C ARG A 596 7.16 22.73 -41.31
N ASN A 597 6.02 22.11 -41.57
CA ASN A 597 5.68 20.79 -41.03
C ASN A 597 6.07 19.67 -42.00
N THR A 598 7.34 19.59 -42.31
CA THR A 598 7.89 18.67 -43.33
C THR A 598 7.79 17.20 -42.99
N GLU A 599 7.53 16.87 -41.70
CA GLU A 599 7.34 15.52 -41.21
C GLU A 599 5.89 15.01 -41.32
N LEU A 600 4.95 15.85 -41.83
CA LEU A 600 3.53 15.47 -41.93
C LEU A 600 3.37 14.21 -42.80
N GLU A 601 2.72 13.21 -42.22
CA GLU A 601 2.31 11.96 -42.89
C GLU A 601 0.79 11.96 -43.13
N LYS A 602 -0.01 12.65 -42.25
CA LYS A 602 -1.47 12.70 -42.33
C LYS A 602 -1.97 14.11 -42.11
N LEU A 603 -2.79 14.63 -43.07
CA LEU A 603 -3.44 15.92 -42.99
C LEU A 603 -4.92 15.81 -43.37
N TYR A 604 -5.82 16.08 -42.41
CA TYR A 604 -7.28 16.09 -42.61
C TYR A 604 -7.84 17.47 -42.36
N THR A 605 -8.40 18.08 -43.40
CA THR A 605 -9.04 19.44 -43.37
C THR A 605 -10.46 19.43 -43.93
N GLU A 606 -11.12 18.27 -43.94
CA GLU A 606 -12.47 18.11 -44.48
C GLU A 606 -13.46 19.07 -43.83
N LYS A 607 -14.32 19.70 -44.65
CA LYS A 607 -15.36 20.64 -44.17
C LYS A 607 -14.79 21.84 -43.39
N THR A 608 -13.60 22.32 -43.72
CA THR A 608 -13.06 23.60 -43.24
C THR A 608 -13.46 24.74 -44.19
N GLN A 609 -13.05 25.97 -43.85
CA GLN A 609 -13.27 27.16 -44.67
C GLN A 609 -12.04 27.51 -45.54
N LEU A 610 -11.12 26.56 -45.74
CA LEU A 610 -9.91 26.77 -46.52
C LEU A 610 -10.25 27.07 -47.97
N THR A 611 -9.72 28.19 -48.48
CA THR A 611 -9.85 28.58 -49.89
C THR A 611 -8.62 28.19 -50.72
N GLN A 612 -7.51 27.94 -50.07
CA GLN A 612 -6.29 27.45 -50.67
C GLN A 612 -5.56 26.49 -49.75
N LEU A 613 -4.78 25.56 -50.31
CA LEU A 613 -3.92 24.66 -49.57
C LEU A 613 -2.65 24.39 -50.34
N ASP A 614 -1.49 24.68 -49.73
CA ASP A 614 -0.16 24.45 -50.30
C ASP A 614 0.54 23.36 -49.48
N ILE A 615 0.84 22.20 -50.12
CA ILE A 615 1.49 21.09 -49.49
C ILE A 615 2.85 20.77 -50.10
N ARG A 616 3.46 21.70 -50.85
CA ARG A 616 4.73 21.48 -51.55
C ARG A 616 5.87 21.02 -50.63
N ALA A 617 5.88 21.53 -49.38
CA ALA A 617 6.92 21.19 -48.40
C ALA A 617 6.65 19.84 -47.68
N ASN A 618 5.46 19.28 -47.80
CA ASN A 618 5.05 18.10 -47.05
C ASN A 618 5.28 16.81 -47.85
N THR A 619 6.55 16.57 -48.23
CA THR A 619 6.93 15.45 -49.13
C THR A 619 6.75 14.06 -48.50
N LYS A 620 6.61 13.96 -47.17
CA LYS A 620 6.32 12.70 -46.43
C LYS A 620 4.84 12.39 -46.31
N LEU A 621 3.95 13.27 -46.82
CA LEU A 621 2.51 13.12 -46.68
C LEU A 621 2.05 11.87 -47.44
N LYS A 622 1.36 10.96 -46.68
CA LYS A 622 0.80 9.70 -47.20
C LYS A 622 -0.71 9.81 -47.41
N GLU A 623 -1.38 10.57 -46.55
CA GLU A 623 -2.84 10.69 -46.55
C GLU A 623 -3.29 12.15 -46.41
N LEU A 624 -4.02 12.63 -47.41
CA LEU A 624 -4.63 13.96 -47.42
C LEU A 624 -6.14 13.85 -47.65
N LYS A 625 -6.91 14.41 -46.70
CA LYS A 625 -8.36 14.57 -46.84
C LYS A 625 -8.74 16.05 -46.70
N SER A 626 -9.15 16.67 -47.77
CA SER A 626 -9.55 18.08 -47.83
C SER A 626 -10.90 18.26 -48.53
N SER A 627 -11.75 17.24 -48.53
CA SER A 627 -13.06 17.30 -49.19
C SER A 627 -14.01 18.29 -48.52
N LEU A 628 -15.02 18.75 -49.30
CA LEU A 628 -16.04 19.66 -48.83
C LEU A 628 -15.51 21.01 -48.30
N CYS A 629 -14.37 21.46 -48.84
CA CYS A 629 -13.75 22.75 -48.57
C CYS A 629 -13.94 23.71 -49.78
N PRO A 630 -14.05 25.03 -49.57
CA PRO A 630 -14.15 25.98 -50.69
C PRO A 630 -12.83 26.23 -51.40
N ILE A 631 -11.94 25.22 -51.46
CA ILE A 631 -10.60 25.32 -52.04
C ILE A 631 -10.68 25.58 -53.57
N THR A 632 -10.13 26.70 -54.00
CA THR A 632 -9.96 27.06 -55.41
C THR A 632 -8.53 26.92 -55.90
N THR A 633 -7.58 26.91 -54.96
CA THR A 633 -6.13 26.77 -55.28
C THR A 633 -5.54 25.65 -54.42
N PHE A 634 -5.06 24.62 -55.10
CA PHE A 634 -4.41 23.49 -54.46
C PHE A 634 -3.02 23.30 -55.06
N VAL A 635 -1.98 23.40 -54.25
CA VAL A 635 -0.59 23.38 -54.71
C VAL A 635 0.13 22.12 -54.25
N LEU A 636 0.47 21.27 -55.20
CA LEU A 636 1.29 20.09 -55.04
C LEU A 636 2.76 20.39 -55.31
N GLY A 637 3.65 19.66 -54.66
CA GLY A 637 5.07 19.61 -54.90
C GLY A 637 5.50 18.23 -55.34
N ASP A 638 6.67 17.80 -54.83
CA ASP A 638 7.19 16.44 -55.01
C ASP A 638 6.64 15.50 -53.95
N ASN A 639 5.30 15.42 -53.83
CA ASN A 639 4.61 14.61 -52.82
C ASN A 639 4.54 13.13 -53.24
N THR A 640 5.72 12.54 -53.59
CA THR A 640 5.82 11.19 -54.14
C THR A 640 5.35 10.09 -53.16
N ALA A 641 5.26 10.36 -51.85
CA ALA A 641 4.81 9.43 -50.84
C ALA A 641 3.27 9.40 -50.69
N LEU A 642 2.53 10.29 -51.37
CA LEU A 642 1.10 10.42 -51.20
C LEU A 642 0.34 9.21 -51.76
N GLU A 643 -0.31 8.46 -50.86
CA GLU A 643 -1.04 7.24 -51.19
C GLU A 643 -2.55 7.49 -51.33
N HIS A 644 -3.10 8.38 -50.51
CA HIS A 644 -4.54 8.69 -50.47
C HIS A 644 -4.80 10.18 -50.57
N LEU A 645 -5.52 10.59 -51.61
CA LEU A 645 -5.90 11.99 -51.87
C LEU A 645 -7.41 12.12 -51.97
N ASP A 646 -8.06 12.87 -51.09
CA ASP A 646 -9.46 13.26 -51.18
C ASP A 646 -9.57 14.80 -51.20
N ILE A 647 -9.92 15.31 -52.36
CA ILE A 647 -10.18 16.73 -52.66
C ILE A 647 -11.56 16.88 -53.28
N SER A 648 -12.45 15.90 -53.04
CA SER A 648 -13.83 15.93 -53.60
C SER A 648 -14.65 17.05 -53.01
N ALA A 649 -15.64 17.48 -53.79
CA ALA A 649 -16.56 18.55 -53.41
C ALA A 649 -15.88 19.86 -52.96
N CYS A 650 -14.79 20.20 -53.61
CA CYS A 650 -14.11 21.50 -53.52
C CYS A 650 -14.54 22.44 -54.69
N LYS A 651 -13.74 23.44 -54.99
CA LYS A 651 -13.99 24.37 -56.13
C LYS A 651 -12.79 24.36 -57.10
N LEU A 652 -12.19 23.22 -57.31
CA LEU A 652 -11.04 23.04 -58.22
C LEU A 652 -11.51 22.79 -59.61
N SER A 653 -10.79 23.34 -60.60
CA SER A 653 -10.98 23.07 -62.04
C SER A 653 -9.94 22.07 -62.60
N THR A 654 -8.75 22.05 -62.01
CA THR A 654 -7.67 21.20 -62.46
C THR A 654 -6.81 20.70 -61.31
N ILE A 655 -6.20 19.54 -61.50
CA ILE A 655 -5.09 19.03 -60.63
C ILE A 655 -4.08 18.26 -61.47
N ASP A 656 -2.80 18.48 -61.19
CA ASP A 656 -1.70 17.72 -61.77
C ASP A 656 -1.16 16.70 -60.81
N ILE A 657 -1.39 15.40 -61.07
CA ILE A 657 -0.98 14.29 -60.19
C ILE A 657 0.26 13.52 -60.75
N ARG A 658 0.92 14.05 -61.78
CA ARG A 658 2.02 13.36 -62.46
C ARG A 658 3.17 12.97 -61.53
N LYS A 659 3.40 13.72 -60.45
CA LYS A 659 4.41 13.46 -59.43
C LYS A 659 3.98 12.51 -58.31
N LEU A 660 2.69 12.15 -58.22
CA LEU A 660 2.15 11.29 -57.16
C LEU A 660 2.30 9.82 -57.50
N THR A 661 3.55 9.32 -57.45
CA THR A 661 3.89 7.97 -57.88
C THR A 661 3.43 6.85 -56.97
N ALA A 662 3.14 7.12 -55.67
CA ALA A 662 2.65 6.14 -54.71
C ALA A 662 1.11 6.10 -54.60
N LEU A 663 0.39 6.84 -55.45
CA LEU A 663 -1.05 7.04 -55.30
C LEU A 663 -1.83 5.72 -55.43
N LYS A 664 -2.64 5.40 -54.37
CA LYS A 664 -3.50 4.22 -54.25
C LYS A 664 -5.00 4.57 -54.34
N ALA A 665 -5.37 5.79 -53.99
CA ALA A 665 -6.74 6.28 -54.03
C ALA A 665 -6.79 7.77 -54.33
N ILE A 666 -7.69 8.18 -55.23
CA ILE A 666 -8.00 9.58 -55.49
C ILE A 666 -9.53 9.78 -55.54
N TYR A 667 -9.99 10.81 -54.83
CA TYR A 667 -11.38 11.30 -54.87
C TYR A 667 -11.35 12.80 -55.23
N ALA A 668 -11.76 13.15 -56.45
CA ALA A 668 -11.61 14.50 -56.95
C ALA A 668 -12.94 15.03 -57.62
N GLY A 669 -14.01 14.25 -57.55
CA GLY A 669 -15.28 14.60 -58.17
C GLY A 669 -16.12 15.59 -57.39
N ALA A 670 -17.32 15.88 -57.87
CA ALA A 670 -18.29 16.75 -57.30
C ALA A 670 -17.80 18.20 -57.05
N GLN A 671 -16.92 18.72 -57.86
CA GLN A 671 -16.42 20.10 -57.73
C GLN A 671 -17.53 21.09 -58.03
N GLY A 672 -17.52 22.25 -57.33
CA GLY A 672 -18.54 23.29 -57.49
C GLY A 672 -19.45 23.45 -56.27
N ASN A 673 -20.72 23.52 -56.40
CA ASN A 673 -21.64 23.79 -55.29
C ASN A 673 -22.41 22.55 -54.83
N SER A 674 -22.78 22.53 -53.55
CA SER A 674 -23.77 21.61 -52.98
C SER A 674 -25.18 21.67 -53.64
N SER A 675 -25.40 22.62 -54.57
CA SER A 675 -26.67 22.86 -55.23
C SER A 675 -26.81 22.29 -56.64
N GLY A 676 -25.91 21.40 -57.08
CA GLY A 676 -26.22 20.52 -58.21
C GLY A 676 -25.60 20.80 -59.56
N THR A 677 -24.83 21.86 -59.76
CA THR A 677 -24.00 22.04 -60.96
C THR A 677 -22.56 21.72 -60.68
N ASP A 678 -22.23 20.44 -60.85
CA ASP A 678 -20.85 20.01 -60.65
C ASP A 678 -19.94 20.60 -61.73
N GLN A 679 -18.92 21.33 -61.29
CA GLN A 679 -17.87 21.84 -62.17
C GLN A 679 -17.02 20.68 -62.70
N LEU A 680 -16.65 20.75 -63.96
CA LEU A 680 -15.74 19.75 -64.57
C LEU A 680 -14.36 19.87 -63.94
N MET A 681 -13.86 18.77 -63.42
CA MET A 681 -12.50 18.62 -62.86
C MET A 681 -11.60 17.93 -63.91
N THR A 682 -10.49 18.57 -64.26
CA THR A 682 -9.50 17.96 -65.12
C THR A 682 -8.29 17.44 -64.32
N ILE A 683 -7.99 16.17 -64.45
CA ILE A 683 -6.88 15.52 -63.75
C ILE A 683 -5.78 15.22 -64.78
N TYR A 684 -4.61 15.83 -64.63
CA TYR A 684 -3.46 15.59 -65.45
C TYR A 684 -2.59 14.47 -64.86
N TYR A 685 -2.26 13.46 -65.64
CA TYR A 685 -1.49 12.27 -65.23
C TYR A 685 -0.48 11.82 -66.32
N THR A 686 0.47 10.95 -65.98
CA THR A 686 1.42 10.36 -66.95
C THR A 686 0.88 9.07 -67.58
N ALA A 687 1.35 8.73 -68.78
CA ALA A 687 0.99 7.48 -69.45
C ALA A 687 1.32 6.23 -68.56
N SER A 688 2.39 6.27 -67.75
CA SER A 688 2.77 5.23 -66.82
C SER A 688 1.78 5.04 -65.64
N GLN A 689 1.03 6.09 -65.27
CA GLN A 689 0.02 6.06 -64.23
C GLN A 689 -1.34 5.54 -64.70
N GLN A 690 -1.55 5.37 -66.02
CA GLN A 690 -2.87 5.07 -66.59
C GLN A 690 -3.47 3.75 -66.06
N ALA A 691 -2.68 2.68 -65.96
CA ALA A 691 -3.18 1.40 -65.48
C ALA A 691 -3.57 1.46 -63.99
N THR A 692 -2.69 2.05 -63.15
CA THR A 692 -2.94 2.25 -61.71
C THR A 692 -4.13 3.15 -61.49
N LEU A 693 -4.27 4.25 -62.22
CA LEU A 693 -5.38 5.19 -62.13
C LEU A 693 -6.73 4.53 -62.51
N THR A 694 -6.74 3.68 -63.53
CA THR A 694 -7.91 2.90 -63.93
C THR A 694 -8.44 2.02 -62.81
N GLU A 695 -7.53 1.28 -62.13
CA GLU A 695 -7.90 0.44 -61.00
C GLU A 695 -8.34 1.26 -59.77
N ILE A 696 -7.67 2.37 -59.49
CA ILE A 696 -8.06 3.29 -58.41
C ILE A 696 -9.46 3.83 -58.63
N ILE A 697 -9.79 4.26 -59.88
CA ILE A 697 -11.10 4.78 -60.23
C ILE A 697 -12.19 3.71 -60.10
N LYS A 698 -11.90 2.50 -60.55
CA LYS A 698 -12.81 1.34 -60.35
C LYS A 698 -13.10 1.07 -58.89
N SER A 699 -12.09 1.09 -58.06
CA SER A 699 -12.22 0.79 -56.63
C SER A 699 -12.99 1.89 -55.86
N SER A 700 -12.85 3.17 -56.28
CA SER A 700 -13.50 4.31 -55.68
C SER A 700 -15.00 4.44 -55.99
N LYS A 701 -15.47 3.81 -57.12
CA LYS A 701 -16.91 3.76 -57.45
C LYS A 701 -17.75 2.91 -56.50
N ASN A 702 -17.14 2.06 -55.68
CA ASN A 702 -17.84 1.10 -54.81
C ASN A 702 -18.01 1.52 -53.37
N LYS A 703 -17.75 2.80 -52.97
CA LYS A 703 -18.00 3.24 -51.60
C LYS A 703 -19.42 3.84 -51.42
N PRO A 704 -20.21 3.29 -50.49
CA PRO A 704 -21.65 3.47 -50.47
C PRO A 704 -22.19 4.75 -49.83
N SER A 705 -21.41 5.72 -49.37
CA SER A 705 -21.97 6.94 -48.80
C SER A 705 -20.99 8.10 -48.73
N GLY A 706 -21.36 9.26 -49.31
CA GLY A 706 -20.65 10.53 -49.24
C GLY A 706 -20.45 11.19 -50.61
N PRO A 707 -19.98 12.46 -50.66
CA PRO A 707 -19.67 13.17 -51.89
C PRO A 707 -18.45 12.64 -52.66
N GLN A 708 -17.95 11.47 -52.26
CA GLN A 708 -16.82 10.77 -52.81
C GLN A 708 -17.16 10.10 -54.13
N SER A 709 -17.37 10.88 -55.10
CA SER A 709 -17.51 10.38 -56.49
C SER A 709 -16.47 11.05 -57.36
N ASN A 710 -15.92 10.33 -58.31
CA ASN A 710 -15.20 10.94 -59.45
C ASN A 710 -16.21 11.40 -60.52
N ARG A 711 -17.40 11.82 -60.10
CA ARG A 711 -18.44 12.36 -60.95
C ARG A 711 -17.96 13.67 -61.57
N ASN A 712 -18.17 13.86 -62.86
CA ASN A 712 -17.72 15.01 -63.62
C ASN A 712 -16.18 15.24 -63.59
N THR A 713 -15.38 14.16 -63.60
CA THR A 713 -13.95 14.26 -63.79
C THR A 713 -13.54 13.90 -65.24
N SER A 714 -12.61 14.63 -65.76
CA SER A 714 -11.94 14.39 -67.03
C SER A 714 -10.47 14.00 -66.73
N TYR A 715 -9.96 13.02 -67.42
CA TYR A 715 -8.58 12.51 -67.26
C TYR A 715 -7.78 12.82 -68.52
N VAL A 716 -6.70 13.56 -68.39
CA VAL A 716 -5.88 14.01 -69.52
C VAL A 716 -4.44 13.51 -69.35
N VAL A 717 -3.96 12.70 -70.28
CA VAL A 717 -2.56 12.29 -70.34
C VAL A 717 -1.71 13.48 -70.75
N GLN A 718 -0.68 13.78 -69.97
CA GLN A 718 0.37 14.71 -70.34
C GLN A 718 1.72 14.03 -70.15
N ASN A 719 2.57 14.02 -71.19
CA ASN A 719 3.92 13.46 -71.17
C ASN A 719 4.91 14.41 -70.49
#